data_fff9f7925d737fd15dd6270d453d3498
#
_entry.id   fff9f7925d737fd15dd6270d453d3498
#
_cell.length_a   1.000
_cell.length_b   1.000
_cell.length_c   1.000
_cell.angle_alpha   90.00
_cell.angle_beta   90.00
_cell.angle_gamma   90.00
#
_symmetry.space_group_name_H-M   'P 1'
#
loop_
_entity.id
_entity.type
_entity.pdbx_description
1 polymer ?
#
loop_
_entity_poly.entity_id
_entity_poly.type
_entity_poly.pdbx_seq_one_letter_code
_entity_poly.pdbx_strand_id
1 'polypeptide(L)'
;MAKRKQEYGNESISMLEGADRVRKRPGVIFGSDGLEGCEHAVFEILSNAIDEAREGFGKEIVVTHFRDGRIQVEDFGRGCPVDWNEKVGKYNWELVFCELYAGGKYDNNGGDNYEYSLGLNGLGACATQYTARFMDVIVRRDGKRYDLHFEKGQLIGEMKVSPADRKKTGTTITWLPDLEVFTQTDIPDEYFKDVLHRQAVVNAGITFRFKTQAERGFDETTYVYENGIADYVAELAGEHAHTPIQFWTGERVGRDRPDKPDYKVKLSCAFCFCPAAHTIEHYHNSSWLEHGGAPEKAMRSAFLSAMDGWLKQNGKYNKTEAKITWPDVQETLIFVSNDFSTQTSYENQTKKAVNNRFIQESMTDFLREHLQIFLIENPQAAEEAARQILVSKRSREAGEKARLSIKSKSLAGSVDIANRVQKFVDCRTKDVSRRELYIVEGDSALGSVKLGRDAEFQGIMPVRGKILNCLKADYGKIFKSEIITDLLKVMGCGVEVHDKHNKDLSLFNLDNLRWNKIVICTDADVDGYQIRTLILTMLWRLVPTLIREGYVYIAESPLYEIQAKGKTWFAYSDREKAEIVESIGNAKIVINRSKGLGENDPEMMWLTTMNPDTRRLIRVMPEDADETARVFDLLLGDNLAGRKEHIAEVGSRYLDLADLS
;
A
#
# COMPACT_ATOMS: atom_id res chain seq x y z
N MET A 1 -6.67 17.40 -43.06
CA MET A 1 -7.90 18.05 -42.56
C MET A 1 -7.89 17.93 -41.06
N ALA A 2 -7.70 19.01 -40.32
CA ALA A 2 -7.72 19.00 -38.87
C ALA A 2 -9.15 18.73 -38.38
N LYS A 3 -9.35 17.67 -37.56
CA LYS A 3 -10.60 17.43 -36.87
C LYS A 3 -10.93 18.65 -36.01
N ARG A 4 -12.05 19.38 -36.30
CA ARG A 4 -12.59 20.38 -35.39
C ARG A 4 -12.77 19.77 -34.03
N LYS A 5 -12.18 20.38 -33.00
CA LYS A 5 -12.52 20.07 -31.60
C LYS A 5 -14.02 20.29 -31.43
N GLN A 6 -14.75 19.25 -31.08
CA GLN A 6 -16.14 19.34 -30.67
C GLN A 6 -16.22 20.26 -29.45
N GLU A 7 -17.00 21.30 -29.49
CA GLU A 7 -17.26 22.18 -28.34
C GLU A 7 -17.93 21.37 -27.24
N TYR A 8 -17.45 21.50 -26.01
CA TYR A 8 -18.05 20.88 -24.83
C TYR A 8 -19.30 21.66 -24.44
N GLY A 9 -20.44 21.25 -24.98
CA GLY A 9 -21.75 21.85 -24.74
C GLY A 9 -22.71 20.88 -24.06
N ASN A 10 -23.96 21.32 -23.84
CA ASN A 10 -25.01 20.52 -23.19
C ASN A 10 -25.24 19.15 -23.85
N GLU A 11 -25.05 19.02 -25.16
CA GLU A 11 -25.21 17.81 -25.93
C GLU A 11 -24.01 16.83 -25.79
N SER A 12 -22.90 17.27 -25.17
CA SER A 12 -21.72 16.42 -24.95
C SER A 12 -21.86 15.53 -23.74
N ILE A 13 -22.89 15.72 -22.90
CA ILE A 13 -23.18 14.90 -21.72
C ILE A 13 -24.09 13.76 -22.15
N SER A 14 -23.61 12.52 -22.00
CA SER A 14 -24.36 11.29 -22.28
C SER A 14 -24.44 10.41 -21.04
N MET A 15 -25.55 9.70 -20.88
CA MET A 15 -25.73 8.71 -19.83
C MET A 15 -25.46 7.32 -20.41
N LEU A 16 -24.67 6.52 -19.69
CA LEU A 16 -24.49 5.10 -20.02
C LEU A 16 -25.71 4.31 -19.54
N GLU A 17 -26.23 3.42 -20.35
CA GLU A 17 -27.40 2.60 -20.05
C GLU A 17 -27.07 1.10 -20.17
N GLY A 18 -27.82 0.26 -19.46
CA GLY A 18 -27.70 -1.19 -19.48
C GLY A 18 -26.27 -1.67 -19.26
N ALA A 19 -25.80 -2.58 -20.10
CA ALA A 19 -24.49 -3.18 -20.02
C ALA A 19 -23.32 -2.19 -20.22
N ASP A 20 -23.52 -1.11 -20.97
CA ASP A 20 -22.50 -0.07 -21.21
C ASP A 20 -22.00 0.58 -19.94
N ARG A 21 -22.81 0.61 -18.86
CA ARG A 21 -22.42 1.13 -17.54
C ARG A 21 -21.21 0.38 -16.97
N VAL A 22 -21.12 -0.90 -17.23
CA VAL A 22 -20.02 -1.77 -16.77
C VAL A 22 -18.99 -1.99 -17.87
N ARG A 23 -19.40 -2.31 -19.07
CA ARG A 23 -18.50 -2.65 -20.20
C ARG A 23 -17.50 -1.52 -20.51
N LYS A 24 -17.92 -0.26 -20.43
CA LYS A 24 -17.04 0.90 -20.66
C LYS A 24 -16.21 1.32 -19.45
N ARG A 25 -16.53 0.83 -18.27
CA ARG A 25 -15.87 1.18 -17.00
C ARG A 25 -15.80 0.00 -16.03
N PRO A 26 -15.23 -1.16 -16.43
CA PRO A 26 -15.18 -2.36 -15.59
C PRO A 26 -14.43 -2.13 -14.29
N GLY A 27 -13.38 -1.30 -14.30
CA GLY A 27 -12.58 -0.97 -13.12
C GLY A 27 -13.35 -0.30 -11.98
N VAL A 28 -14.51 0.32 -12.24
CA VAL A 28 -15.35 0.91 -11.18
C VAL A 28 -15.97 -0.18 -10.27
N ILE A 29 -16.29 -1.34 -10.85
CA ILE A 29 -16.93 -2.45 -10.11
C ILE A 29 -15.89 -3.49 -9.71
N PHE A 30 -15.00 -3.88 -10.62
CA PHE A 30 -14.04 -4.95 -10.41
C PHE A 30 -12.65 -4.46 -9.94
N GLY A 31 -12.46 -3.14 -9.80
CA GLY A 31 -11.20 -2.54 -9.38
C GLY A 31 -10.13 -2.42 -10.48
N SER A 32 -10.25 -3.16 -11.58
CA SER A 32 -9.32 -3.16 -12.71
C SER A 32 -10.05 -3.55 -14.00
N ASP A 33 -9.50 -3.18 -15.15
CA ASP A 33 -9.86 -3.68 -16.49
C ASP A 33 -8.86 -4.74 -17.00
N GLY A 34 -7.87 -5.10 -16.18
CA GLY A 34 -6.91 -6.16 -16.43
C GLY A 34 -7.33 -7.51 -15.90
N LEU A 35 -6.37 -8.42 -15.77
CA LEU A 35 -6.55 -9.79 -15.27
C LEU A 35 -7.22 -9.79 -13.87
N GLU A 36 -6.78 -8.95 -12.95
CA GLU A 36 -7.36 -8.84 -11.60
C GLU A 36 -8.87 -8.52 -11.62
N GLY A 37 -9.33 -7.70 -12.57
CA GLY A 37 -10.77 -7.42 -12.73
C GLY A 37 -11.53 -8.63 -13.23
N CYS A 38 -10.93 -9.41 -14.13
CA CYS A 38 -11.49 -10.66 -14.62
C CYS A 38 -11.57 -11.73 -13.52
N GLU A 39 -10.53 -11.84 -12.70
CA GLU A 39 -10.47 -12.69 -11.49
C GLU A 39 -11.54 -12.30 -10.47
N HIS A 40 -11.73 -10.99 -10.26
CA HIS A 40 -12.78 -10.52 -9.34
C HIS A 40 -14.19 -10.90 -9.82
N ALA A 41 -14.44 -10.92 -11.13
CA ALA A 41 -15.71 -11.38 -11.68
C ALA A 41 -15.99 -12.88 -11.36
N VAL A 42 -14.96 -13.72 -11.31
CA VAL A 42 -15.07 -15.11 -10.83
C VAL A 42 -15.52 -15.14 -9.38
N PHE A 43 -14.87 -14.35 -8.53
CA PHE A 43 -15.18 -14.29 -7.11
C PHE A 43 -16.61 -13.80 -6.84
N GLU A 44 -17.13 -12.89 -7.63
CA GLU A 44 -18.53 -12.41 -7.51
C GLU A 44 -19.56 -13.51 -7.79
N ILE A 45 -19.33 -14.39 -8.77
CA ILE A 45 -20.21 -15.55 -9.01
C ILE A 45 -20.03 -16.60 -7.91
N LEU A 46 -18.79 -16.91 -7.54
CA LEU A 46 -18.46 -17.87 -6.49
C LEU A 46 -19.07 -17.47 -5.15
N SER A 47 -19.06 -16.18 -4.80
CA SER A 47 -19.60 -15.67 -3.55
C SER A 47 -21.09 -15.93 -3.38
N ASN A 48 -21.85 -15.93 -4.48
CA ASN A 48 -23.29 -16.28 -4.43
C ASN A 48 -23.52 -17.76 -4.09
N ALA A 49 -22.68 -18.66 -4.64
CA ALA A 49 -22.72 -20.08 -4.31
C ALA A 49 -22.31 -20.35 -2.86
N ILE A 50 -21.33 -19.63 -2.36
CA ILE A 50 -20.87 -19.70 -0.96
C ILE A 50 -21.96 -19.22 0.00
N ASP A 51 -22.60 -18.09 -0.30
CA ASP A 51 -23.71 -17.56 0.53
C ASP A 51 -24.83 -18.57 0.67
N GLU A 52 -25.20 -19.26 -0.42
CA GLU A 52 -26.24 -20.29 -0.41
C GLU A 52 -25.85 -21.52 0.42
N ALA A 53 -24.60 -21.97 0.29
CA ALA A 53 -24.06 -23.09 1.05
C ALA A 53 -23.97 -22.78 2.55
N ARG A 54 -23.63 -21.53 2.92
CA ARG A 54 -23.57 -21.05 4.31
C ARG A 54 -24.95 -20.99 4.98
N GLU A 55 -25.99 -20.73 4.22
CA GLU A 55 -27.39 -20.82 4.71
C GLU A 55 -27.83 -22.26 4.91
N GLY A 56 -26.94 -23.23 4.69
CA GLY A 56 -27.20 -24.66 4.88
C GLY A 56 -27.83 -25.37 3.66
N PHE A 57 -27.85 -24.69 2.51
CA PHE A 57 -28.40 -25.26 1.27
C PHE A 57 -27.28 -25.66 0.32
N GLY A 58 -27.01 -26.96 0.25
CA GLY A 58 -25.86 -27.53 -0.45
C GLY A 58 -24.60 -27.47 0.40
N LYS A 59 -23.68 -28.40 0.17
CA LYS A 59 -22.39 -28.48 0.86
C LYS A 59 -21.23 -28.61 -0.10
N GLU A 60 -21.51 -28.54 -1.38
CA GLU A 60 -20.52 -28.69 -2.44
C GLU A 60 -20.65 -27.56 -3.45
N ILE A 61 -19.52 -27.02 -3.86
CA ILE A 61 -19.39 -26.02 -4.92
C ILE A 61 -18.34 -26.54 -5.90
N VAL A 62 -18.70 -26.61 -7.19
CA VAL A 62 -17.81 -27.07 -8.25
C VAL A 62 -17.47 -25.90 -9.16
N VAL A 63 -16.19 -25.64 -9.32
CA VAL A 63 -15.66 -24.65 -10.28
C VAL A 63 -14.92 -25.39 -11.39
N THR A 64 -15.30 -25.14 -12.64
CA THR A 64 -14.68 -25.75 -13.79
C THR A 64 -14.04 -24.68 -14.68
N HIS A 65 -12.76 -24.84 -14.99
CA HIS A 65 -12.04 -24.03 -15.95
C HIS A 65 -11.83 -24.84 -17.24
N PHE A 66 -12.35 -24.34 -18.33
CA PHE A 66 -12.26 -25.02 -19.64
C PHE A 66 -11.08 -24.48 -20.45
N ARG A 67 -10.53 -25.30 -21.33
CA ARG A 67 -9.38 -24.93 -22.19
C ARG A 67 -9.65 -23.75 -23.14
N ASP A 68 -10.90 -23.47 -23.44
CA ASP A 68 -11.31 -22.34 -24.28
C ASP A 68 -11.53 -21.04 -23.48
N GLY A 69 -11.16 -21.04 -22.19
CA GLY A 69 -11.26 -19.90 -21.30
C GLY A 69 -12.65 -19.72 -20.66
N ARG A 70 -13.61 -20.62 -20.95
CA ARG A 70 -14.88 -20.64 -20.21
C ARG A 70 -14.68 -21.03 -18.76
N ILE A 71 -15.47 -20.42 -17.90
CA ILE A 71 -15.49 -20.70 -16.47
C ILE A 71 -16.91 -21.12 -16.10
N GLN A 72 -17.04 -22.13 -15.24
CA GLN A 72 -18.32 -22.58 -14.74
C GLN A 72 -18.27 -22.66 -13.22
N VAL A 73 -19.31 -22.15 -12.55
CA VAL A 73 -19.56 -22.35 -11.12
C VAL A 73 -20.90 -23.05 -10.98
N GLU A 74 -20.94 -24.15 -10.26
CA GLU A 74 -22.11 -24.94 -9.96
C GLU A 74 -22.28 -25.09 -8.45
N ASP A 75 -23.44 -24.71 -7.93
CA ASP A 75 -23.91 -24.99 -6.57
C ASP A 75 -25.04 -26.00 -6.57
N PHE A 76 -25.27 -26.62 -5.42
CA PHE A 76 -26.33 -27.58 -5.16
C PHE A 76 -27.32 -27.07 -4.10
N GLY A 77 -27.47 -25.73 -4.07
CA GLY A 77 -28.42 -25.07 -3.17
C GLY A 77 -29.85 -25.11 -3.65
N ARG A 78 -30.66 -24.12 -3.24
CA ARG A 78 -32.11 -24.04 -3.59
C ARG A 78 -32.34 -23.65 -5.05
N GLY A 79 -31.34 -23.15 -5.74
CA GLY A 79 -31.46 -22.53 -7.06
C GLY A 79 -31.92 -21.07 -6.99
N CYS A 80 -31.27 -20.18 -7.76
CA CYS A 80 -31.58 -18.76 -7.85
C CYS A 80 -33.08 -18.54 -8.19
N PRO A 81 -33.82 -17.65 -7.53
CA PRO A 81 -35.15 -17.28 -7.97
C PRO A 81 -35.09 -16.62 -9.36
N VAL A 82 -35.92 -17.12 -10.30
CA VAL A 82 -35.93 -16.60 -11.69
C VAL A 82 -37.35 -16.24 -12.16
N ASP A 83 -38.37 -16.70 -11.46
CA ASP A 83 -39.77 -16.50 -11.81
C ASP A 83 -40.24 -15.04 -11.65
N TRP A 84 -41.48 -14.76 -12.03
CA TRP A 84 -42.09 -13.44 -11.96
C TRP A 84 -42.18 -12.91 -10.54
N ASN A 85 -41.80 -11.65 -10.35
CA ASN A 85 -41.90 -10.94 -9.08
C ASN A 85 -43.04 -9.91 -9.14
N GLU A 86 -44.15 -10.23 -8.50
CA GLU A 86 -45.33 -9.37 -8.51
C GLU A 86 -45.12 -8.01 -7.84
N LYS A 87 -44.20 -7.92 -6.85
CA LYS A 87 -43.92 -6.67 -6.14
C LYS A 87 -43.22 -5.65 -7.03
N VAL A 88 -42.37 -6.12 -7.95
CA VAL A 88 -41.54 -5.26 -8.81
C VAL A 88 -42.08 -5.19 -10.25
N GLY A 89 -42.93 -6.18 -10.64
CA GLY A 89 -43.49 -6.26 -11.99
C GLY A 89 -42.45 -6.66 -13.06
N LYS A 90 -41.43 -7.44 -12.67
CA LYS A 90 -40.37 -8.01 -13.53
C LYS A 90 -40.10 -9.44 -13.16
N TYR A 91 -39.43 -10.19 -14.02
CA TYR A 91 -38.86 -11.49 -13.65
C TYR A 91 -37.66 -11.30 -12.72
N ASN A 92 -37.50 -12.21 -11.75
CA ASN A 92 -36.35 -12.17 -10.84
C ASN A 92 -35.02 -12.34 -11.59
N TRP A 93 -34.97 -13.10 -12.70
CA TRP A 93 -33.76 -13.18 -13.50
C TRP A 93 -33.33 -11.83 -14.10
N GLU A 94 -34.30 -10.96 -14.48
CA GLU A 94 -34.00 -9.60 -14.93
C GLU A 94 -33.34 -8.78 -13.83
N LEU A 95 -33.86 -8.91 -12.60
CA LEU A 95 -33.33 -8.22 -11.43
C LEU A 95 -31.92 -8.71 -11.10
N VAL A 96 -31.68 -10.02 -11.11
CA VAL A 96 -30.39 -10.62 -10.70
C VAL A 96 -29.30 -10.41 -11.75
N PHE A 97 -29.64 -10.58 -13.05
CA PHE A 97 -28.66 -10.60 -14.12
C PHE A 97 -28.63 -9.35 -15.00
N CYS A 98 -29.65 -8.47 -14.96
CA CYS A 98 -29.74 -7.31 -15.84
C CYS A 98 -29.91 -5.97 -15.11
N GLU A 99 -30.08 -5.97 -13.78
CA GLU A 99 -30.21 -4.73 -13.01
C GLU A 99 -29.09 -4.63 -11.97
N LEU A 100 -28.38 -3.51 -12.02
CA LEU A 100 -27.40 -3.19 -10.98
C LEU A 100 -28.14 -2.71 -9.72
N TYR A 101 -27.58 -3.02 -8.57
CA TYR A 101 -28.19 -2.71 -7.26
C TYR A 101 -29.55 -3.39 -7.05
N ALA A 102 -29.75 -4.55 -7.64
CA ALA A 102 -30.91 -5.39 -7.39
C ALA A 102 -30.48 -6.71 -6.72
N GLY A 103 -31.15 -7.07 -5.65
CA GLY A 103 -30.83 -8.29 -4.89
C GLY A 103 -31.73 -8.51 -3.70
N GLY A 104 -31.74 -9.71 -3.15
CA GLY A 104 -32.54 -10.09 -1.98
C GLY A 104 -31.79 -10.05 -0.64
N LYS A 105 -30.59 -9.47 -0.59
CA LYS A 105 -29.68 -9.53 0.57
C LYS A 105 -29.46 -8.18 1.27
N TYR A 106 -30.36 -7.19 1.05
CA TYR A 106 -30.20 -5.83 1.59
C TYR A 106 -30.64 -5.68 3.05
N ASP A 107 -31.58 -6.48 3.54
CA ASP A 107 -32.10 -6.42 4.91
C ASP A 107 -31.37 -7.39 5.84
N ASN A 108 -30.13 -7.06 6.20
CA ASN A 108 -29.27 -7.90 7.05
C ASN A 108 -29.54 -7.73 8.56
N ASN A 109 -30.29 -6.69 8.98
CA ASN A 109 -30.61 -6.43 10.39
C ASN A 109 -31.93 -7.06 10.84
N GLY A 110 -32.70 -7.71 9.93
CA GLY A 110 -34.01 -8.28 10.20
C GLY A 110 -34.05 -9.76 10.54
N GLY A 111 -32.97 -10.49 10.44
CA GLY A 111 -32.74 -11.70 11.21
C GLY A 111 -33.07 -13.05 10.63
N ASP A 112 -33.53 -13.25 9.38
CA ASP A 112 -33.94 -14.60 8.97
C ASP A 112 -33.14 -15.28 7.86
N ASN A 113 -32.43 -14.54 6.98
CA ASN A 113 -31.58 -15.13 5.94
C ASN A 113 -30.46 -14.19 5.56
N TYR A 114 -29.27 -14.73 5.25
CA TYR A 114 -28.11 -13.99 4.72
C TYR A 114 -27.55 -12.90 5.66
N GLU A 115 -27.57 -13.12 6.97
CA GLU A 115 -27.11 -12.16 7.99
C GLU A 115 -25.67 -11.65 7.70
N TYR A 116 -24.79 -12.49 7.14
CA TYR A 116 -23.37 -12.20 6.85
C TYR A 116 -23.00 -12.53 5.40
N SER A 117 -23.76 -12.02 4.45
CA SER A 117 -23.58 -12.33 3.03
C SER A 117 -22.28 -11.70 2.46
N LEU A 118 -21.64 -12.41 1.52
CA LEU A 118 -20.54 -11.91 0.69
C LEU A 118 -21.04 -10.95 -0.41
N GLY A 119 -22.19 -11.29 -1.00
CA GLY A 119 -22.81 -10.55 -2.12
C GLY A 119 -23.76 -9.45 -1.66
N LEU A 120 -23.27 -8.43 -0.94
CA LEU A 120 -24.08 -7.37 -0.32
C LEU A 120 -24.62 -6.31 -1.29
N ASN A 121 -23.95 -6.05 -2.40
CA ASN A 121 -24.20 -4.85 -3.21
C ASN A 121 -25.19 -5.07 -4.37
N GLY A 122 -25.62 -6.32 -4.64
CA GLY A 122 -26.48 -6.65 -5.78
C GLY A 122 -25.88 -6.25 -7.13
N LEU A 123 -24.56 -6.39 -7.26
CA LEU A 123 -23.81 -5.99 -8.45
C LEU A 123 -23.19 -7.19 -9.18
N GLY A 124 -22.67 -8.18 -8.46
CA GLY A 124 -21.73 -9.16 -8.96
C GLY A 124 -22.24 -9.98 -10.14
N ALA A 125 -23.41 -10.62 -10.00
CA ALA A 125 -23.98 -11.46 -11.07
C ALA A 125 -24.29 -10.64 -12.34
N CYS A 126 -24.91 -9.48 -12.17
CA CYS A 126 -25.24 -8.57 -13.27
C CYS A 126 -23.97 -8.02 -13.95
N ALA A 127 -23.00 -7.56 -13.16
CA ALA A 127 -21.76 -7.02 -13.70
C ALA A 127 -20.93 -8.08 -14.45
N THR A 128 -20.84 -9.30 -13.90
CA THR A 128 -20.13 -10.41 -14.57
C THR A 128 -20.85 -10.79 -15.88
N GLN A 129 -22.19 -10.82 -15.88
CA GLN A 129 -22.99 -11.08 -17.08
C GLN A 129 -22.74 -10.00 -18.14
N TYR A 130 -22.68 -8.71 -17.75
CA TYR A 130 -22.44 -7.59 -18.65
C TYR A 130 -21.03 -7.60 -19.26
N THR A 131 -20.03 -8.10 -18.53
CA THR A 131 -18.64 -8.17 -18.99
C THR A 131 -18.26 -9.48 -19.64
N ALA A 132 -19.20 -10.41 -19.73
CA ALA A 132 -19.01 -11.66 -20.45
C ALA A 132 -19.32 -11.52 -21.95
N ARG A 133 -18.58 -12.26 -22.78
CA ARG A 133 -18.91 -12.46 -24.19
C ARG A 133 -20.25 -13.20 -24.32
N PHE A 134 -20.41 -14.24 -23.50
CA PHE A 134 -21.70 -14.90 -23.27
C PHE A 134 -21.77 -15.44 -21.85
N MET A 135 -22.99 -15.64 -21.33
CA MET A 135 -23.27 -16.31 -20.07
C MET A 135 -24.48 -17.22 -20.22
N ASP A 136 -24.31 -18.48 -19.84
CA ASP A 136 -25.36 -19.47 -19.71
C ASP A 136 -25.71 -19.66 -18.24
N VAL A 137 -27.00 -19.55 -17.89
CA VAL A 137 -27.49 -19.77 -16.54
C VAL A 137 -28.49 -20.91 -16.56
N ILE A 138 -28.22 -21.95 -15.80
CA ILE A 138 -29.13 -23.08 -15.59
C ILE A 138 -29.54 -23.06 -14.12
N VAL A 139 -30.83 -22.93 -13.88
CA VAL A 139 -31.39 -23.02 -12.53
C VAL A 139 -32.29 -24.25 -12.42
N ARG A 140 -32.08 -25.03 -11.39
CA ARG A 140 -32.96 -26.17 -11.01
C ARG A 140 -33.64 -25.85 -9.70
N ARG A 141 -34.96 -25.62 -9.77
CA ARG A 141 -35.76 -25.21 -8.63
C ARG A 141 -37.21 -25.70 -8.75
N ASP A 142 -37.78 -26.14 -7.68
CA ASP A 142 -39.20 -26.53 -7.57
C ASP A 142 -39.67 -27.57 -8.62
N GLY A 143 -38.78 -28.50 -9.02
CA GLY A 143 -39.03 -29.51 -10.04
C GLY A 143 -39.06 -29.01 -11.47
N LYS A 144 -38.48 -27.82 -11.68
CA LYS A 144 -38.28 -27.19 -13.00
C LYS A 144 -36.82 -26.91 -13.25
N ARG A 145 -36.43 -26.87 -14.51
CA ARG A 145 -35.18 -26.38 -14.99
C ARG A 145 -35.44 -25.15 -15.86
N TYR A 146 -34.70 -24.09 -15.58
CA TYR A 146 -34.76 -22.85 -16.30
C TYR A 146 -33.40 -22.66 -16.99
N ASP A 147 -33.40 -22.36 -18.27
CA ASP A 147 -32.20 -22.09 -19.07
C ASP A 147 -32.30 -20.67 -19.65
N LEU A 148 -31.26 -19.86 -19.37
CA LEU A 148 -31.10 -18.49 -19.87
C LEU A 148 -29.76 -18.40 -20.60
N HIS A 149 -29.75 -17.72 -21.73
CA HIS A 149 -28.54 -17.44 -22.50
C HIS A 149 -28.38 -15.94 -22.76
N PHE A 150 -27.28 -15.37 -22.33
CA PHE A 150 -26.97 -13.96 -22.51
C PHE A 150 -25.75 -13.79 -23.40
N GLU A 151 -25.75 -12.77 -24.27
CA GLU A 151 -24.59 -12.31 -25.00
C GLU A 151 -24.39 -10.82 -24.78
N LYS A 152 -23.18 -10.41 -24.34
CA LYS A 152 -22.77 -9.01 -24.14
C LYS A 152 -23.81 -8.15 -23.38
N GLY A 153 -24.45 -8.70 -22.37
CA GLY A 153 -25.40 -7.99 -21.55
C GLY A 153 -26.88 -8.13 -21.94
N GLN A 154 -27.19 -8.88 -22.99
CA GLN A 154 -28.55 -9.04 -23.48
C GLN A 154 -28.99 -10.49 -23.47
N LEU A 155 -30.24 -10.75 -23.03
CA LEU A 155 -30.85 -12.07 -23.17
C LEU A 155 -31.07 -12.40 -24.63
N ILE A 156 -30.59 -13.54 -25.09
CA ILE A 156 -30.78 -14.04 -26.44
C ILE A 156 -31.90 -15.10 -26.44
N GLY A 157 -32.97 -14.79 -27.13
CA GLY A 157 -34.20 -15.61 -27.13
C GLY A 157 -35.05 -15.38 -25.87
N GLU A 158 -35.64 -16.45 -25.34
CA GLU A 158 -36.51 -16.43 -24.18
C GLU A 158 -36.01 -17.43 -23.12
N MET A 159 -36.34 -17.21 -21.85
CA MET A 159 -36.12 -18.18 -20.79
C MET A 159 -36.84 -19.48 -21.10
N LYS A 160 -36.08 -20.58 -21.26
CA LYS A 160 -36.66 -21.91 -21.50
C LYS A 160 -36.95 -22.60 -20.18
N VAL A 161 -38.16 -23.16 -20.04
CA VAL A 161 -38.58 -23.89 -18.86
C VAL A 161 -38.89 -25.33 -19.22
N SER A 162 -38.30 -26.26 -18.48
CA SER A 162 -38.53 -27.69 -18.67
C SER A 162 -38.71 -28.41 -17.32
N PRO A 163 -39.37 -29.56 -17.28
CA PRO A 163 -39.47 -30.39 -16.06
C PRO A 163 -38.08 -30.86 -15.62
N ALA A 164 -37.84 -30.91 -14.31
CA ALA A 164 -36.65 -31.46 -13.70
C ALA A 164 -36.95 -32.33 -12.47
N ASP A 165 -35.96 -33.08 -12.04
CA ASP A 165 -36.06 -33.85 -10.79
C ASP A 165 -36.13 -32.88 -9.60
N ARG A 166 -37.17 -32.99 -8.78
CA ARG A 166 -37.39 -32.17 -7.57
C ARG A 166 -36.27 -32.29 -6.54
N LYS A 167 -35.50 -33.39 -6.57
CA LYS A 167 -34.39 -33.63 -5.65
C LYS A 167 -33.11 -32.94 -6.13
N LYS A 168 -33.02 -32.53 -7.39
CA LYS A 168 -31.87 -31.88 -7.99
C LYS A 168 -32.13 -30.38 -8.07
N THR A 169 -31.63 -29.65 -7.10
CA THR A 169 -31.70 -28.18 -7.04
C THR A 169 -30.30 -27.56 -7.18
N GLY A 170 -30.22 -26.28 -7.49
CA GLY A 170 -28.97 -25.52 -7.56
C GLY A 170 -28.92 -24.60 -8.77
N THR A 171 -27.86 -23.84 -8.85
CA THR A 171 -27.57 -22.92 -9.94
C THR A 171 -26.24 -23.29 -10.61
N THR A 172 -26.22 -23.30 -11.93
CA THR A 172 -25.01 -23.49 -12.72
C THR A 172 -24.85 -22.27 -13.61
N ILE A 173 -23.75 -21.53 -13.49
CA ILE A 173 -23.42 -20.37 -14.29
C ILE A 173 -22.14 -20.68 -15.09
N THR A 174 -22.22 -20.60 -16.42
CA THR A 174 -21.07 -20.78 -17.32
C THR A 174 -20.90 -19.51 -18.12
N TRP A 175 -19.71 -18.92 -18.14
CA TRP A 175 -19.47 -17.72 -18.92
C TRP A 175 -18.07 -17.70 -19.55
N LEU A 176 -17.91 -16.86 -20.54
CA LEU A 176 -16.64 -16.55 -21.16
C LEU A 176 -16.38 -15.05 -20.99
N PRO A 177 -15.33 -14.65 -20.26
CA PRO A 177 -14.94 -13.24 -20.16
C PRO A 177 -14.69 -12.63 -21.54
N ASP A 178 -15.00 -11.32 -21.69
CA ASP A 178 -14.94 -10.64 -22.99
C ASP A 178 -13.67 -9.79 -23.10
N LEU A 179 -12.81 -10.08 -24.09
CA LEU A 179 -11.61 -9.29 -24.42
C LEU A 179 -11.94 -7.88 -24.96
N GLU A 180 -13.21 -7.59 -25.29
CA GLU A 180 -13.64 -6.21 -25.59
C GLU A 180 -13.78 -5.37 -24.29
N VAL A 181 -13.77 -6.01 -23.12
CA VAL A 181 -13.97 -5.38 -21.82
C VAL A 181 -12.71 -5.48 -20.98
N PHE A 182 -12.14 -6.68 -20.88
CA PHE A 182 -10.90 -6.92 -20.13
C PHE A 182 -9.70 -6.97 -21.08
N THR A 183 -8.59 -6.39 -20.67
CA THR A 183 -7.35 -6.42 -21.44
C THR A 183 -6.67 -7.79 -21.42
N GLN A 184 -6.98 -8.63 -20.42
CA GLN A 184 -6.51 -9.99 -20.25
C GLN A 184 -7.64 -10.85 -19.64
N THR A 185 -7.79 -12.08 -20.14
CA THR A 185 -8.83 -13.03 -19.69
C THR A 185 -8.28 -14.42 -19.39
N ASP A 186 -6.99 -14.66 -19.60
CA ASP A 186 -6.34 -15.94 -19.38
C ASP A 186 -6.00 -16.10 -17.88
N ILE A 187 -7.01 -16.44 -17.08
CA ILE A 187 -6.86 -16.66 -15.64
C ILE A 187 -6.09 -17.97 -15.41
N PRO A 188 -4.97 -17.93 -14.66
CA PRO A 188 -4.21 -19.15 -14.40
C PRO A 188 -4.96 -20.09 -13.42
N ASP A 189 -4.78 -21.40 -13.57
CA ASP A 189 -5.37 -22.40 -12.67
C ASP A 189 -4.98 -22.21 -11.20
N GLU A 190 -3.80 -21.68 -10.95
CA GLU A 190 -3.29 -21.36 -9.62
C GLU A 190 -4.18 -20.36 -8.88
N TYR A 191 -4.77 -19.40 -9.58
CA TYR A 191 -5.75 -18.47 -9.00
C TYR A 191 -6.96 -19.20 -8.44
N PHE A 192 -7.55 -20.11 -9.24
CA PHE A 192 -8.71 -20.89 -8.80
C PHE A 192 -8.37 -21.78 -7.60
N LYS A 193 -7.21 -22.45 -7.64
CA LYS A 193 -6.74 -23.28 -6.53
C LYS A 193 -6.56 -22.47 -5.26
N ASP A 194 -5.91 -21.32 -5.33
CA ASP A 194 -5.69 -20.43 -4.18
C ASP A 194 -7.01 -19.90 -3.59
N VAL A 195 -7.90 -19.40 -4.45
CA VAL A 195 -9.19 -18.87 -4.01
C VAL A 195 -10.05 -19.96 -3.37
N LEU A 196 -10.18 -21.13 -4.01
CA LEU A 196 -11.03 -22.22 -3.49
C LEU A 196 -10.44 -22.83 -2.21
N HIS A 197 -9.13 -22.95 -2.12
CA HIS A 197 -8.45 -23.35 -0.90
C HIS A 197 -8.77 -22.39 0.25
N ARG A 198 -8.59 -21.08 0.06
CA ARG A 198 -8.92 -20.04 1.06
C ARG A 198 -10.39 -20.06 1.44
N GLN A 199 -11.29 -20.26 0.46
CA GLN A 199 -12.71 -20.35 0.76
C GLN A 199 -13.08 -21.62 1.55
N ALA A 200 -12.41 -22.74 1.31
CA ALA A 200 -12.59 -23.95 2.12
C ALA A 200 -12.14 -23.75 3.58
N VAL A 201 -11.02 -23.04 3.79
CA VAL A 201 -10.52 -22.71 5.13
C VAL A 201 -11.54 -21.92 5.97
N VAL A 202 -12.24 -20.94 5.37
CA VAL A 202 -13.13 -20.03 6.11
C VAL A 202 -14.58 -20.42 6.09
N ASN A 203 -14.95 -21.44 5.32
CA ASN A 203 -16.31 -21.97 5.25
C ASN A 203 -16.32 -23.46 5.65
N ALA A 204 -16.19 -23.70 6.95
CA ALA A 204 -16.09 -25.03 7.54
C ALA A 204 -17.18 -26.01 7.03
N GLY A 205 -16.78 -27.22 6.62
CA GLY A 205 -17.65 -28.27 6.17
C GLY A 205 -18.27 -28.08 4.76
N ILE A 206 -17.83 -27.03 4.02
CA ILE A 206 -18.18 -26.85 2.61
C ILE A 206 -17.06 -27.42 1.75
N THR A 207 -17.42 -28.27 0.80
CA THR A 207 -16.49 -28.88 -0.15
C THR A 207 -16.36 -28.01 -1.40
N PHE A 208 -15.16 -27.61 -1.74
CA PHE A 208 -14.84 -26.90 -2.97
C PHE A 208 -14.07 -27.83 -3.92
N ARG A 209 -14.61 -28.03 -5.09
CA ARG A 209 -14.03 -28.90 -6.12
C ARG A 209 -13.63 -28.08 -7.35
N PHE A 210 -12.37 -28.10 -7.66
CA PHE A 210 -11.83 -27.47 -8.85
C PHE A 210 -11.62 -28.51 -9.95
N LYS A 211 -12.09 -28.22 -11.16
CA LYS A 211 -11.91 -29.05 -12.36
C LYS A 211 -11.24 -28.24 -13.46
N THR A 212 -10.13 -28.71 -13.94
CA THR A 212 -9.46 -28.16 -15.12
C THR A 212 -9.60 -29.14 -16.28
N GLN A 213 -10.01 -28.63 -17.45
CA GLN A 213 -10.14 -29.45 -18.64
C GLN A 213 -8.77 -29.83 -19.19
N ALA A 214 -8.39 -31.11 -19.09
CA ALA A 214 -7.20 -31.69 -19.69
C ALA A 214 -7.44 -32.07 -21.18
N GLU A 215 -6.44 -32.67 -21.85
CA GLU A 215 -6.61 -33.18 -23.20
C GLU A 215 -7.64 -34.31 -23.28
N ARG A 216 -7.71 -35.13 -22.25
CA ARG A 216 -8.73 -36.18 -22.08
C ARG A 216 -9.30 -36.09 -20.67
N GLY A 217 -10.56 -35.65 -20.57
CA GLY A 217 -11.26 -35.56 -19.28
C GLY A 217 -10.96 -34.27 -18.51
N PHE A 218 -10.98 -34.36 -17.20
CA PHE A 218 -10.76 -33.26 -16.29
C PHE A 218 -9.80 -33.72 -15.18
N ASP A 219 -8.84 -32.85 -14.87
CA ASP A 219 -8.08 -32.95 -13.62
C ASP A 219 -8.89 -32.30 -12.51
N GLU A 220 -8.89 -32.90 -11.32
CA GLU A 220 -9.73 -32.49 -10.22
C GLU A 220 -8.94 -32.34 -8.92
N THR A 221 -9.16 -31.23 -8.22
CA THR A 221 -8.62 -30.97 -6.89
C THR A 221 -9.76 -30.62 -5.95
N THR A 222 -9.76 -31.20 -4.75
CA THR A 222 -10.82 -30.98 -3.74
C THR A 222 -10.25 -30.37 -2.49
N TYR A 223 -10.91 -29.34 -1.96
CA TYR A 223 -10.58 -28.67 -0.70
C TYR A 223 -11.76 -28.75 0.25
N VAL A 224 -11.50 -29.21 1.47
CA VAL A 224 -12.48 -29.23 2.56
C VAL A 224 -11.76 -29.17 3.90
N TYR A 225 -12.24 -28.34 4.81
CA TYR A 225 -11.80 -28.23 6.19
C TYR A 225 -13.03 -28.36 7.09
N GLU A 226 -13.17 -29.50 7.76
CA GLU A 226 -14.37 -29.79 8.58
C GLU A 226 -14.50 -28.81 9.75
N ASN A 227 -13.39 -28.43 10.39
CA ASN A 227 -13.33 -27.46 11.50
C ASN A 227 -12.77 -26.10 11.03
N GLY A 228 -12.76 -25.84 9.71
CA GLY A 228 -12.35 -24.57 9.11
C GLY A 228 -10.96 -24.12 9.50
N ILE A 229 -10.83 -22.89 10.00
CA ILE A 229 -9.52 -22.27 10.34
C ILE A 229 -8.72 -23.05 11.39
N ALA A 230 -9.36 -23.88 12.23
CA ALA A 230 -8.64 -24.69 13.21
C ALA A 230 -7.85 -25.83 12.54
N ASP A 231 -8.47 -26.52 11.57
CA ASP A 231 -7.81 -27.56 10.79
C ASP A 231 -6.67 -26.97 9.94
N TYR A 232 -6.89 -25.79 9.38
CA TYR A 232 -5.87 -25.10 8.58
C TYR A 232 -4.66 -24.68 9.41
N VAL A 233 -4.86 -24.15 10.62
CA VAL A 233 -3.75 -23.86 11.54
C VAL A 233 -3.01 -25.14 11.93
N ALA A 234 -3.74 -26.27 12.10
CA ALA A 234 -3.13 -27.57 12.36
C ALA A 234 -2.25 -28.04 11.19
N GLU A 235 -2.73 -27.89 9.97
CA GLU A 235 -1.97 -28.22 8.76
C GLU A 235 -0.70 -27.38 8.63
N LEU A 236 -0.81 -26.05 8.81
CA LEU A 236 0.33 -25.13 8.75
C LEU A 236 1.40 -25.42 9.83
N ALA A 237 0.96 -25.76 11.03
CA ALA A 237 1.87 -26.06 12.14
C ALA A 237 2.52 -27.44 12.04
N GLY A 238 1.82 -28.41 11.46
CA GLY A 238 2.26 -29.79 11.38
C GLY A 238 2.68 -30.34 12.74
N GLU A 239 3.79 -31.06 12.80
CA GLU A 239 4.37 -31.59 14.04
C GLU A 239 5.20 -30.56 14.85
N HIS A 240 5.30 -29.32 14.33
CA HIS A 240 6.17 -28.27 14.89
C HIS A 240 5.44 -27.29 15.81
N ALA A 241 4.16 -27.52 16.12
CA ALA A 241 3.41 -26.69 17.05
C ALA A 241 4.02 -26.78 18.46
N HIS A 242 4.46 -25.65 19.00
CA HIS A 242 5.01 -25.57 20.36
C HIS A 242 3.93 -25.38 21.43
N THR A 243 2.74 -24.93 21.02
CA THR A 243 1.59 -24.81 21.90
C THR A 243 0.40 -25.54 21.28
N PRO A 244 -0.57 -26.01 22.11
CA PRO A 244 -1.83 -26.52 21.57
C PRO A 244 -2.51 -25.48 20.70
N ILE A 245 -3.15 -25.94 19.61
CA ILE A 245 -3.93 -25.07 18.75
C ILE A 245 -5.10 -24.54 19.55
N GLN A 246 -5.26 -23.23 19.56
CA GLN A 246 -6.36 -22.54 20.16
C GLN A 246 -7.38 -22.19 19.09
N PHE A 247 -8.66 -22.41 19.38
CA PHE A 247 -9.77 -21.95 18.56
C PHE A 247 -10.78 -21.23 19.45
N TRP A 248 -10.97 -19.95 19.20
CA TRP A 248 -11.85 -19.11 20.01
C TRP A 248 -12.92 -18.46 19.14
N THR A 249 -14.11 -18.35 19.72
CA THR A 249 -15.26 -17.70 19.09
C THR A 249 -15.94 -16.76 20.08
N GLY A 250 -16.54 -15.69 19.56
CA GLY A 250 -17.30 -14.76 20.39
C GLY A 250 -18.18 -13.84 19.54
N GLU A 251 -19.13 -13.20 20.21
CA GLU A 251 -20.00 -12.21 19.58
C GLU A 251 -19.94 -10.90 20.37
N ARG A 252 -20.03 -9.78 19.67
CA ARG A 252 -20.15 -8.44 20.24
C ARG A 252 -21.21 -7.65 19.48
N VAL A 253 -21.88 -6.74 20.18
CA VAL A 253 -22.86 -5.82 19.61
C VAL A 253 -22.48 -4.40 20.01
N GLY A 254 -22.45 -3.48 19.06
CA GLY A 254 -22.09 -2.09 19.27
C GLY A 254 -22.01 -1.31 17.96
N ARG A 255 -21.35 -0.18 17.98
CA ARG A 255 -21.35 0.78 16.86
C ARG A 255 -19.99 1.47 16.68
N ASP A 256 -19.69 1.90 15.46
CA ASP A 256 -18.45 2.65 15.17
C ASP A 256 -18.47 4.08 15.75
N ARG A 257 -19.64 4.70 15.83
CA ARG A 257 -19.84 6.07 16.34
C ARG A 257 -21.18 6.20 17.04
N PRO A 258 -21.34 7.11 18.01
CA PRO A 258 -22.58 7.30 18.77
C PRO A 258 -23.84 7.59 17.94
N ASP A 259 -23.65 8.18 16.75
CA ASP A 259 -24.72 8.56 15.81
C ASP A 259 -25.15 7.42 14.85
N LYS A 260 -24.51 6.25 14.94
CA LYS A 260 -24.81 5.10 14.09
C LYS A 260 -25.57 4.02 14.86
N PRO A 261 -26.36 3.19 14.17
CA PRO A 261 -27.02 2.05 14.80
C PRO A 261 -26.00 1.01 15.27
N ASP A 262 -26.40 0.23 16.26
CA ASP A 262 -25.65 -0.95 16.68
C ASP A 262 -25.68 -2.02 15.60
N TYR A 263 -24.60 -2.75 15.49
CA TYR A 263 -24.47 -3.92 14.63
C TYR A 263 -23.74 -5.06 15.34
N LYS A 264 -23.95 -6.26 14.83
CA LYS A 264 -23.37 -7.49 15.39
C LYS A 264 -22.06 -7.82 14.70
N VAL A 265 -21.08 -8.25 15.49
CA VAL A 265 -19.81 -8.80 15.03
C VAL A 265 -19.62 -10.18 15.64
N LYS A 266 -19.44 -11.19 14.79
CA LYS A 266 -18.97 -12.52 15.18
C LYS A 266 -17.47 -12.61 14.95
N LEU A 267 -16.74 -13.01 15.97
CA LEU A 267 -15.29 -13.13 15.96
C LEU A 267 -14.92 -14.60 16.06
N SER A 268 -14.04 -15.06 15.20
CA SER A 268 -13.41 -16.36 15.34
C SER A 268 -11.93 -16.29 14.97
N CYS A 269 -11.11 -16.97 15.74
CA CYS A 269 -9.68 -17.10 15.42
C CYS A 269 -9.15 -18.47 15.83
N ALA A 270 -8.17 -18.94 15.08
CA ALA A 270 -7.35 -20.07 15.44
C ALA A 270 -5.87 -19.67 15.42
N PHE A 271 -5.08 -20.17 16.37
CA PHE A 271 -3.66 -19.88 16.41
C PHE A 271 -2.88 -20.91 17.20
N CYS A 272 -1.58 -20.96 16.96
CA CYS A 272 -0.58 -21.59 17.82
C CYS A 272 0.75 -20.87 17.70
N PHE A 273 1.63 -21.07 18.68
CA PHE A 273 3.03 -20.64 18.55
C PHE A 273 3.84 -21.77 17.91
N CYS A 274 4.55 -21.44 16.83
CA CYS A 274 5.31 -22.36 16.01
C CYS A 274 6.62 -21.69 15.54
N PRO A 275 7.80 -22.27 15.83
CA PRO A 275 9.08 -21.66 15.42
C PRO A 275 9.45 -21.97 13.96
N ALA A 276 8.81 -22.95 13.33
CA ALA A 276 9.15 -23.43 11.99
C ALA A 276 8.34 -22.72 10.89
N ALA A 277 7.20 -22.13 11.24
CA ALA A 277 6.33 -21.43 10.31
C ALA A 277 5.67 -20.22 10.97
N HIS A 278 5.49 -19.16 10.18
CA HIS A 278 4.72 -18.00 10.58
C HIS A 278 3.76 -17.64 9.45
N THR A 279 2.48 -17.61 9.78
CA THR A 279 1.43 -17.26 8.83
C THR A 279 0.38 -16.47 9.58
N ILE A 280 0.05 -15.29 9.06
CA ILE A 280 -0.98 -14.43 9.64
C ILE A 280 -1.94 -14.08 8.54
N GLU A 281 -3.18 -14.56 8.68
CA GLU A 281 -4.23 -14.33 7.71
C GLU A 281 -5.49 -13.81 8.41
N HIS A 282 -6.11 -12.84 7.78
CA HIS A 282 -7.36 -12.26 8.24
C HIS A 282 -8.42 -12.38 7.17
N TYR A 283 -9.59 -12.84 7.58
CA TYR A 283 -10.77 -12.91 6.72
C TYR A 283 -11.93 -12.16 7.36
N HIS A 284 -12.71 -11.49 6.57
CA HIS A 284 -13.92 -10.80 7.01
C HIS A 284 -15.06 -11.04 6.04
N ASN A 285 -16.20 -11.54 6.56
CA ASN A 285 -17.30 -12.04 5.73
C ASN A 285 -16.79 -12.99 4.63
N SER A 286 -15.89 -13.92 4.97
CA SER A 286 -15.18 -14.85 4.08
C SER A 286 -14.30 -14.21 3.00
N SER A 287 -14.14 -12.89 2.95
CA SER A 287 -13.19 -12.22 2.07
C SER A 287 -11.81 -12.16 2.72
N TRP A 288 -10.78 -12.55 1.98
CA TRP A 288 -9.40 -12.41 2.44
C TRP A 288 -8.97 -10.95 2.47
N LEU A 289 -8.46 -10.51 3.62
CA LEU A 289 -7.97 -9.16 3.84
C LEU A 289 -6.45 -9.09 3.54
N GLU A 290 -6.10 -9.00 2.27
CA GLU A 290 -4.70 -8.93 1.83
C GLU A 290 -3.92 -7.79 2.51
N HIS A 291 -4.59 -6.68 2.81
CA HIS A 291 -4.01 -5.51 3.46
C HIS A 291 -4.42 -5.39 4.94
N GLY A 292 -5.00 -6.42 5.52
CA GLY A 292 -5.38 -6.50 6.94
C GLY A 292 -6.43 -5.47 7.35
N GLY A 293 -6.00 -4.39 8.00
CA GLY A 293 -6.89 -3.33 8.49
C GLY A 293 -7.22 -3.46 9.98
N ALA A 294 -8.49 -3.35 10.35
CA ALA A 294 -8.95 -3.40 11.75
C ALA A 294 -8.59 -4.71 12.46
N PRO A 295 -8.81 -5.92 11.88
CA PRO A 295 -8.45 -7.18 12.52
C PRO A 295 -6.94 -7.32 12.77
N GLU A 296 -6.12 -6.96 11.81
CA GLU A 296 -4.65 -7.03 11.96
C GLU A 296 -4.15 -6.10 13.08
N LYS A 297 -4.64 -4.86 13.14
CA LYS A 297 -4.29 -3.90 14.19
C LYS A 297 -4.70 -4.42 15.57
N ALA A 298 -5.89 -5.00 15.67
CA ALA A 298 -6.41 -5.59 16.89
C ALA A 298 -5.53 -6.74 17.38
N MET A 299 -5.23 -7.69 16.51
CA MET A 299 -4.41 -8.86 16.81
C MET A 299 -2.99 -8.45 17.25
N ARG A 300 -2.32 -7.58 16.49
CA ARG A 300 -0.99 -7.06 16.85
C ARG A 300 -0.98 -6.43 18.24
N SER A 301 -1.97 -5.58 18.53
CA SER A 301 -2.09 -4.90 19.83
C SER A 301 -2.31 -5.88 20.97
N ALA A 302 -3.23 -6.85 20.80
CA ALA A 302 -3.59 -7.80 21.83
C ALA A 302 -2.43 -8.76 22.17
N PHE A 303 -1.84 -9.41 21.15
CA PHE A 303 -0.75 -10.35 21.34
C PHE A 303 0.51 -9.68 21.91
N LEU A 304 0.91 -8.54 21.36
CA LEU A 304 2.07 -7.81 21.87
C LEU A 304 1.88 -7.38 23.34
N SER A 305 0.70 -6.86 23.67
CA SER A 305 0.38 -6.41 25.02
C SER A 305 0.33 -7.58 26.03
N ALA A 306 -0.33 -8.69 25.66
CA ALA A 306 -0.46 -9.86 26.53
C ALA A 306 0.89 -10.53 26.80
N MET A 307 1.71 -10.74 25.76
CA MET A 307 3.01 -11.37 25.90
C MET A 307 4.02 -10.46 26.63
N ASP A 308 4.07 -9.15 26.35
CA ASP A 308 4.91 -8.21 27.10
C ASP A 308 4.52 -8.15 28.58
N GLY A 309 3.21 -8.15 28.87
CA GLY A 309 2.68 -8.19 30.24
C GLY A 309 3.10 -9.46 30.96
N TRP A 310 2.92 -10.61 30.35
CA TRP A 310 3.29 -11.91 30.92
C TRP A 310 4.82 -12.00 31.18
N LEU A 311 5.65 -11.61 30.20
CA LEU A 311 7.11 -11.59 30.33
C LEU A 311 7.58 -10.71 31.49
N LYS A 312 6.96 -9.57 31.72
CA LYS A 312 7.26 -8.67 32.84
C LYS A 312 6.85 -9.27 34.19
N GLN A 313 5.63 -9.78 34.27
CA GLN A 313 5.09 -10.35 35.52
C GLN A 313 5.91 -11.56 35.98
N ASN A 314 6.43 -12.36 35.04
CA ASN A 314 7.23 -13.54 35.32
C ASN A 314 8.75 -13.27 35.32
N GLY A 315 9.18 -12.01 35.28
CA GLY A 315 10.59 -11.62 35.41
C GLY A 315 11.51 -12.17 34.32
N LYS A 316 11.00 -12.37 33.08
CA LYS A 316 11.75 -13.01 31.98
C LYS A 316 12.70 -12.06 31.26
N TYR A 317 12.54 -10.75 31.43
CA TYR A 317 13.48 -9.75 30.90
C TYR A 317 14.72 -9.61 31.78
N ASN A 318 15.89 -9.45 31.16
CA ASN A 318 17.10 -9.01 31.85
C ASN A 318 16.98 -7.54 32.28
N LYS A 319 17.74 -7.08 33.30
CA LYS A 319 17.64 -5.73 33.91
C LYS A 319 17.71 -4.56 32.92
N THR A 320 18.40 -4.73 31.79
CA THR A 320 18.60 -3.68 30.77
C THR A 320 18.00 -4.06 29.43
N GLU A 321 17.23 -5.14 29.38
CA GLU A 321 16.67 -5.68 28.13
C GLU A 321 15.48 -4.83 27.68
N ALA A 322 15.46 -4.45 26.40
CA ALA A 322 14.33 -3.75 25.81
C ALA A 322 13.10 -4.68 25.75
N LYS A 323 11.91 -4.11 25.64
CA LYS A 323 10.66 -4.86 25.46
C LYS A 323 10.67 -5.60 24.12
N ILE A 324 9.84 -6.63 24.03
CA ILE A 324 9.52 -7.26 22.74
C ILE A 324 8.84 -6.28 21.80
N THR A 325 8.97 -6.51 20.51
CA THR A 325 8.32 -5.77 19.44
C THR A 325 7.48 -6.73 18.59
N TRP A 326 6.62 -6.20 17.74
CA TRP A 326 5.75 -7.03 16.93
C TRP A 326 6.50 -8.09 16.08
N PRO A 327 7.61 -7.76 15.38
CA PRO A 327 8.38 -8.77 14.65
C PRO A 327 8.79 -9.99 15.49
N ASP A 328 9.08 -9.79 16.78
CA ASP A 328 9.50 -10.87 17.68
C ASP A 328 8.37 -11.87 17.94
N VAL A 329 7.13 -11.38 17.99
CA VAL A 329 5.92 -12.21 18.14
C VAL A 329 5.53 -12.83 16.81
N GLN A 330 5.56 -12.05 15.75
CA GLN A 330 5.15 -12.45 14.41
C GLN A 330 5.92 -13.68 13.91
N GLU A 331 7.23 -13.72 14.11
CA GLU A 331 8.09 -14.84 13.66
C GLU A 331 7.76 -16.18 14.32
N THR A 332 6.97 -16.18 15.37
CA THR A 332 6.64 -17.38 16.15
C THR A 332 5.16 -17.72 16.14
N LEU A 333 4.35 -17.01 15.37
CA LEU A 333 2.90 -17.10 15.45
C LEU A 333 2.29 -17.55 14.13
N ILE A 334 1.49 -18.59 14.18
CA ILE A 334 0.50 -18.92 13.17
C ILE A 334 -0.85 -18.41 13.70
N PHE A 335 -1.50 -17.52 12.97
CA PHE A 335 -2.77 -16.92 13.35
C PHE A 335 -3.69 -16.77 12.15
N VAL A 336 -4.90 -17.27 12.26
CA VAL A 336 -5.95 -17.08 11.24
C VAL A 336 -7.21 -16.59 11.92
N SER A 337 -7.76 -15.47 11.46
CA SER A 337 -9.07 -14.99 11.91
C SER A 337 -10.10 -15.02 10.79
N ASN A 338 -11.35 -15.31 11.14
CA ASN A 338 -12.50 -15.25 10.25
C ASN A 338 -13.65 -14.56 10.96
N ASP A 339 -13.81 -13.28 10.70
CA ASP A 339 -14.76 -12.42 11.39
C ASP A 339 -15.94 -12.10 10.49
N PHE A 340 -17.11 -11.89 11.11
CA PHE A 340 -18.33 -11.54 10.38
C PHE A 340 -18.97 -10.31 10.99
N SER A 341 -19.50 -9.41 10.17
CA SER A 341 -20.31 -8.29 10.65
C SER A 341 -21.46 -7.98 9.70
N THR A 342 -22.57 -7.50 10.29
CA THR A 342 -23.74 -7.07 9.50
C THR A 342 -23.56 -5.69 8.89
N GLN A 343 -22.56 -4.92 9.34
CA GLN A 343 -22.15 -3.66 8.74
C GLN A 343 -20.64 -3.62 8.58
N THR A 344 -20.16 -3.54 7.34
CA THR A 344 -18.74 -3.53 7.02
C THR A 344 -18.38 -2.30 6.21
N SER A 345 -17.32 -1.61 6.64
CA SER A 345 -16.69 -0.53 5.88
C SER A 345 -15.38 -1.03 5.28
N TYR A 346 -15.43 -1.47 4.05
CA TYR A 346 -14.23 -1.80 3.29
C TYR A 346 -13.54 -0.53 2.78
N GLU A 347 -12.22 -0.58 2.68
CA GLU A 347 -11.42 0.54 2.16
C GLU A 347 -11.74 0.82 0.68
N ASN A 348 -12.03 -0.24 -0.08
CA ASN A 348 -12.40 -0.18 -1.49
C ASN A 348 -13.30 -1.35 -1.89
N GLN A 349 -13.79 -1.35 -3.14
CA GLN A 349 -14.69 -2.39 -3.66
C GLN A 349 -14.03 -3.79 -3.73
N THR A 350 -12.70 -3.87 -3.81
CA THR A 350 -11.99 -5.16 -3.84
C THR A 350 -11.91 -5.86 -2.49
N LYS A 351 -12.44 -5.24 -1.42
CA LYS A 351 -12.62 -5.82 -0.07
C LYS A 351 -11.32 -6.29 0.62
N LYS A 352 -10.18 -5.72 0.27
CA LYS A 352 -8.86 -6.13 0.77
C LYS A 352 -8.49 -5.63 2.17
N ALA A 353 -9.22 -4.66 2.72
CA ALA A 353 -9.04 -4.15 4.09
C ALA A 353 -10.37 -3.66 4.68
N VAL A 354 -10.51 -3.80 6.00
CA VAL A 354 -11.67 -3.34 6.80
C VAL A 354 -11.23 -2.25 7.76
N ASN A 355 -11.99 -1.16 7.85
CA ASN A 355 -11.65 0.03 8.64
C ASN A 355 -12.62 0.34 9.79
N ASN A 356 -13.57 -0.53 10.08
CA ASN A 356 -14.51 -0.34 11.18
C ASN A 356 -13.81 -0.26 12.53
N ARG A 357 -14.05 0.82 13.27
CA ARG A 357 -13.49 1.04 14.60
C ARG A 357 -14.02 0.03 15.60
N PHE A 358 -15.32 -0.24 15.59
CA PHE A 358 -15.95 -1.18 16.51
C PHE A 358 -15.45 -2.62 16.30
N ILE A 359 -15.16 -3.03 15.06
CA ILE A 359 -14.53 -4.33 14.78
C ILE A 359 -13.15 -4.41 15.42
N GLN A 360 -12.33 -3.34 15.28
CA GLN A 360 -11.01 -3.29 15.88
C GLN A 360 -11.06 -3.37 17.41
N GLU A 361 -11.93 -2.56 18.04
CA GLU A 361 -12.08 -2.53 19.50
C GLU A 361 -12.58 -3.89 20.01
N SER A 362 -13.66 -4.42 19.42
CA SER A 362 -14.25 -5.71 19.79
C SER A 362 -13.26 -6.87 19.69
N MET A 363 -12.50 -6.94 18.60
CA MET A 363 -11.49 -7.98 18.40
C MET A 363 -10.31 -7.80 19.34
N THR A 364 -9.89 -6.55 19.62
CA THR A 364 -8.82 -6.28 20.58
C THR A 364 -9.17 -6.79 21.97
N ASP A 365 -10.38 -6.47 22.44
CA ASP A 365 -10.85 -6.86 23.78
C ASP A 365 -11.09 -8.37 23.86
N PHE A 366 -11.72 -8.95 22.83
CA PHE A 366 -11.92 -10.41 22.72
C PHE A 366 -10.59 -11.17 22.79
N LEU A 367 -9.61 -10.80 22.00
CA LEU A 367 -8.29 -11.45 22.00
C LEU A 367 -7.56 -11.24 23.31
N ARG A 368 -7.64 -10.04 23.90
CA ARG A 368 -6.97 -9.71 25.16
C ARG A 368 -7.53 -10.52 26.33
N GLU A 369 -8.86 -10.63 26.42
CA GLU A 369 -9.54 -11.44 27.43
C GLU A 369 -9.11 -12.93 27.33
N HIS A 370 -9.22 -13.52 26.14
CA HIS A 370 -8.91 -14.93 25.93
C HIS A 370 -7.40 -15.24 26.07
N LEU A 371 -6.52 -14.34 25.62
CA LEU A 371 -5.09 -14.49 25.82
C LEU A 371 -4.70 -14.48 27.31
N GLN A 372 -5.34 -13.62 28.13
CA GLN A 372 -5.09 -13.61 29.57
C GLN A 372 -5.50 -14.94 30.20
N ILE A 373 -6.65 -15.47 29.85
CA ILE A 373 -7.14 -16.77 30.34
C ILE A 373 -6.18 -17.87 29.86
N PHE A 374 -5.85 -17.93 28.59
CA PHE A 374 -4.93 -18.91 28.01
C PHE A 374 -3.59 -18.95 28.73
N LEU A 375 -2.97 -17.79 28.97
CA LEU A 375 -1.66 -17.67 29.62
C LEU A 375 -1.67 -18.10 31.10
N ILE A 376 -2.83 -18.01 31.77
CA ILE A 376 -3.01 -18.48 33.15
C ILE A 376 -3.30 -19.97 33.21
N GLU A 377 -4.22 -20.45 32.36
CA GLU A 377 -4.67 -21.85 32.39
C GLU A 377 -3.65 -22.81 31.77
N ASN A 378 -2.77 -22.32 30.88
CA ASN A 378 -1.79 -23.14 30.18
C ASN A 378 -0.34 -22.66 30.45
N PRO A 379 0.17 -22.77 31.69
CA PRO A 379 1.45 -22.20 32.09
C PRO A 379 2.65 -22.77 31.30
N GLN A 380 2.60 -24.02 30.89
CA GLN A 380 3.65 -24.64 30.07
C GLN A 380 3.67 -24.07 28.65
N ALA A 381 2.50 -23.91 28.03
CA ALA A 381 2.36 -23.30 26.72
C ALA A 381 2.74 -21.81 26.75
N ALA A 382 2.37 -21.08 27.82
CA ALA A 382 2.76 -19.69 28.00
C ALA A 382 4.28 -19.52 28.13
N GLU A 383 4.94 -20.40 28.92
CA GLU A 383 6.39 -20.41 29.07
C GLU A 383 7.09 -20.70 27.74
N GLU A 384 6.60 -21.68 26.98
CA GLU A 384 7.17 -22.07 25.70
C GLU A 384 7.01 -20.94 24.65
N ALA A 385 5.82 -20.35 24.54
CA ALA A 385 5.58 -19.20 23.66
C ALA A 385 6.50 -18.04 24.02
N ALA A 386 6.58 -17.69 25.31
CA ALA A 386 7.43 -16.63 25.79
C ALA A 386 8.91 -16.88 25.51
N ARG A 387 9.37 -18.13 25.67
CA ARG A 387 10.73 -18.56 25.37
C ARG A 387 11.05 -18.36 23.88
N GLN A 388 10.16 -18.77 22.98
CA GLN A 388 10.34 -18.62 21.54
C GLN A 388 10.39 -17.15 21.13
N ILE A 389 9.48 -16.33 21.63
CA ILE A 389 9.46 -14.87 21.38
C ILE A 389 10.77 -14.21 21.84
N LEU A 390 11.30 -14.60 23.01
CA LEU A 390 12.58 -14.07 23.49
C LEU A 390 13.77 -14.57 22.65
N VAL A 391 13.74 -15.81 22.15
CA VAL A 391 14.75 -16.34 21.23
C VAL A 391 14.73 -15.54 19.92
N SER A 392 13.55 -15.32 19.30
CA SER A 392 13.40 -14.50 18.10
C SER A 392 13.92 -13.09 18.33
N LYS A 393 13.51 -12.42 19.42
CA LYS A 393 13.99 -11.10 19.79
C LYS A 393 15.51 -11.03 19.92
N ARG A 394 16.09 -11.94 20.71
CA ARG A 394 17.54 -11.94 20.97
C ARG A 394 18.34 -12.28 19.71
N SER A 395 17.82 -13.16 18.85
CA SER A 395 18.39 -13.46 17.54
C SER A 395 18.36 -12.23 16.63
N ARG A 396 17.24 -11.54 16.53
CA ARG A 396 17.09 -10.30 15.78
C ARG A 396 18.05 -9.22 16.29
N GLU A 397 18.08 -8.96 17.61
CA GLU A 397 18.99 -7.99 18.22
C GLU A 397 20.47 -8.37 18.02
N ALA A 398 20.81 -9.66 18.10
CA ALA A 398 22.17 -10.15 17.83
C ALA A 398 22.51 -9.99 16.35
N GLY A 399 21.59 -10.30 15.44
CA GLY A 399 21.72 -10.07 14.00
C GLY A 399 21.90 -8.60 13.66
N GLU A 400 21.12 -7.70 14.26
CA GLU A 400 21.27 -6.24 14.12
C GLU A 400 22.63 -5.76 14.65
N LYS A 401 23.05 -6.23 15.83
CA LYS A 401 24.39 -5.94 16.38
C LYS A 401 25.51 -6.48 15.49
N ALA A 402 25.39 -7.72 14.99
CA ALA A 402 26.35 -8.30 14.07
C ALA A 402 26.39 -7.53 12.74
N ARG A 403 25.23 -7.16 12.21
CA ARG A 403 25.11 -6.31 10.99
C ARG A 403 25.70 -4.93 11.19
N LEU A 404 25.49 -4.31 12.36
CA LEU A 404 26.13 -3.05 12.74
C LEU A 404 27.65 -3.22 12.92
N SER A 405 28.14 -4.33 13.53
CA SER A 405 29.56 -4.58 13.69
C SER A 405 30.26 -4.93 12.37
N ILE A 406 29.58 -5.63 11.46
CA ILE A 406 30.06 -5.86 10.09
C ILE A 406 30.05 -4.55 9.30
N LYS A 407 29.01 -3.71 9.47
CA LYS A 407 29.00 -2.35 8.90
C LYS A 407 30.20 -1.53 9.40
N SER A 408 30.54 -1.59 10.68
CA SER A 408 31.68 -0.85 11.25
C SER A 408 33.04 -1.37 10.77
N LYS A 409 33.19 -2.70 10.67
CA LYS A 409 34.44 -3.34 10.20
C LYS A 409 34.67 -3.20 8.68
N SER A 410 33.60 -3.10 7.88
CA SER A 410 33.71 -2.98 6.43
C SER A 410 33.83 -1.53 5.93
N LEU A 411 33.74 -0.55 6.83
CA LEU A 411 34.03 0.87 6.53
C LEU A 411 35.53 1.14 6.36
N ALA A 412 36.39 0.18 6.72
CA ALA A 412 37.85 0.26 6.53
C ALA A 412 38.36 -0.23 5.16
N GLY A 413 37.49 -0.69 4.28
CA GLY A 413 37.84 -1.16 2.93
C GLY A 413 36.84 -0.68 1.89
N SER A 414 37.29 -0.24 0.74
CA SER A 414 36.51 0.28 -0.40
C SER A 414 35.43 -0.71 -0.86
N VAL A 415 34.21 -0.59 -0.34
CA VAL A 415 33.08 -1.42 -0.74
C VAL A 415 31.89 -0.56 -1.14
N ASP A 416 31.25 -0.95 -2.21
CA ASP A 416 30.13 -0.35 -2.91
C ASP A 416 29.06 0.26 -1.99
N ILE A 417 29.05 1.60 -1.87
CA ILE A 417 28.14 2.38 -1.03
C ILE A 417 26.72 2.42 -1.61
N ALA A 418 26.58 2.26 -2.92
CA ALA A 418 25.29 2.26 -3.59
C ALA A 418 24.37 1.17 -3.03
N ASN A 419 24.93 0.04 -2.56
CA ASN A 419 24.19 -1.07 -1.97
C ASN A 419 23.91 -0.91 -0.46
N ARG A 420 24.40 0.16 0.19
CA ARG A 420 24.33 0.35 1.65
C ARG A 420 23.49 1.54 2.08
N VAL A 421 23.32 2.54 1.22
CA VAL A 421 22.47 3.70 1.49
C VAL A 421 21.24 3.59 0.64
N GLN A 422 20.07 3.47 1.30
CA GLN A 422 18.82 3.35 0.57
C GLN A 422 18.59 4.58 -0.33
N LYS A 423 18.19 4.30 -1.58
CA LYS A 423 17.87 5.31 -2.60
C LYS A 423 19.01 6.21 -3.07
N PHE A 424 20.23 6.02 -2.59
CA PHE A 424 21.38 6.68 -3.18
C PHE A 424 21.65 6.11 -4.57
N VAL A 425 21.80 6.99 -5.54
CA VAL A 425 22.10 6.65 -6.94
C VAL A 425 23.49 7.16 -7.27
N ASP A 426 24.47 6.28 -7.33
CA ASP A 426 25.87 6.65 -7.63
C ASP A 426 26.08 6.98 -9.11
N CYS A 427 27.19 7.63 -9.43
CA CYS A 427 27.69 7.84 -10.78
C CYS A 427 28.71 6.77 -11.16
N ARG A 428 29.02 6.67 -12.46
CA ARG A 428 29.91 5.63 -13.01
C ARG A 428 31.38 5.91 -12.81
N THR A 429 31.81 7.17 -13.00
CA THR A 429 33.23 7.52 -12.85
C THR A 429 33.70 7.39 -11.41
N LYS A 430 34.93 6.97 -11.23
CA LYS A 430 35.65 6.96 -9.94
C LYS A 430 36.58 8.16 -9.76
N ASP A 431 36.72 8.97 -10.78
CA ASP A 431 37.54 10.21 -10.75
C ASP A 431 36.81 11.26 -9.90
N VAL A 432 37.28 11.43 -8.67
CA VAL A 432 36.71 12.36 -7.68
C VAL A 432 36.68 13.79 -8.22
N SER A 433 37.65 14.20 -9.02
CA SER A 433 37.73 15.56 -9.55
C SER A 433 36.55 15.94 -10.45
N ARG A 434 35.84 14.95 -10.99
CA ARG A 434 34.67 15.12 -11.86
C ARG A 434 33.35 14.87 -11.16
N ARG A 435 33.34 14.16 -10.03
CA ARG A 435 32.13 13.69 -9.37
C ARG A 435 31.34 14.82 -8.71
N GLU A 436 30.03 14.80 -8.90
CA GLU A 436 29.11 15.75 -8.30
C GLU A 436 27.98 15.00 -7.56
N LEU A 437 27.70 15.39 -6.33
CA LEU A 437 26.59 14.84 -5.53
C LEU A 437 25.45 15.84 -5.51
N TYR A 438 24.31 15.46 -6.04
CA TYR A 438 23.07 16.22 -5.91
C TYR A 438 22.26 15.72 -4.72
N ILE A 439 22.02 16.58 -3.75
CA ILE A 439 21.10 16.34 -2.63
C ILE A 439 19.75 16.94 -3.02
N VAL A 440 18.75 16.09 -3.25
CA VAL A 440 17.44 16.49 -3.82
C VAL A 440 16.31 16.32 -2.82
N GLU A 441 15.26 17.13 -2.95
CA GLU A 441 14.10 17.10 -2.10
C GLU A 441 13.13 15.98 -2.50
N GLY A 442 13.04 14.96 -1.64
CA GLY A 442 12.05 13.90 -1.74
C GLY A 442 12.26 12.88 -2.86
N ASP A 443 11.38 11.90 -2.88
CA ASP A 443 11.40 10.81 -3.86
C ASP A 443 10.88 11.24 -5.24
N SER A 444 9.99 12.23 -5.28
CA SER A 444 9.44 12.77 -6.54
C SER A 444 10.53 13.42 -7.37
N ALA A 445 11.38 14.27 -6.75
CA ALA A 445 12.52 14.88 -7.41
C ALA A 445 13.57 13.85 -7.84
N LEU A 446 13.75 12.76 -7.06
CA LEU A 446 14.68 11.69 -7.43
C LEU A 446 14.36 11.10 -8.82
N GLY A 447 13.10 10.94 -9.18
CA GLY A 447 12.66 10.41 -10.47
C GLY A 447 13.10 11.28 -11.64
N SER A 448 12.73 12.56 -11.62
CA SER A 448 13.03 13.55 -12.68
C SER A 448 14.52 13.81 -12.79
N VAL A 449 15.20 14.02 -11.66
CA VAL A 449 16.66 14.27 -11.62
C VAL A 449 17.46 13.05 -12.09
N LYS A 450 17.02 11.83 -11.77
CA LYS A 450 17.66 10.58 -12.23
C LYS A 450 17.60 10.43 -13.75
N LEU A 451 16.52 10.85 -14.38
CA LEU A 451 16.35 10.81 -15.83
C LEU A 451 17.10 11.97 -16.53
N GLY A 452 17.17 13.14 -15.89
CA GLY A 452 17.82 14.34 -16.44
C GLY A 452 19.33 14.47 -16.16
N ARG A 453 19.94 13.58 -15.36
CA ARG A 453 21.37 13.66 -15.01
C ARG A 453 22.31 13.07 -16.05
N ASP A 454 23.58 13.47 -16.02
CA ASP A 454 24.64 12.68 -16.59
C ASP A 454 25.08 11.58 -15.60
N ALA A 455 24.73 10.33 -15.92
CA ALA A 455 25.05 9.19 -15.07
C ALA A 455 26.56 8.89 -14.97
N GLU A 456 27.41 9.51 -15.83
CA GLU A 456 28.84 9.32 -15.80
C GLU A 456 29.45 9.93 -14.54
N PHE A 457 29.07 11.17 -14.17
CA PHE A 457 29.72 11.88 -13.07
C PHE A 457 28.77 12.46 -12.00
N GLN A 458 27.45 12.40 -12.18
CA GLN A 458 26.47 12.95 -11.24
C GLN A 458 25.78 11.85 -10.42
N GLY A 459 25.98 11.85 -9.10
CA GLY A 459 25.29 11.04 -8.13
C GLY A 459 24.12 11.79 -7.49
N ILE A 460 23.10 11.07 -6.98
CA ILE A 460 21.90 11.67 -6.39
C ILE A 460 21.62 11.03 -5.05
N MET A 461 21.35 11.87 -4.04
CA MET A 461 20.87 11.46 -2.72
C MET A 461 19.57 12.19 -2.38
N PRO A 462 18.42 11.51 -2.30
CA PRO A 462 17.17 12.14 -1.89
C PRO A 462 17.12 12.33 -0.37
N VAL A 463 16.57 13.48 0.04
CA VAL A 463 16.29 13.80 1.44
C VAL A 463 14.78 13.89 1.62
N ARG A 464 14.20 13.07 2.49
CA ARG A 464 12.77 13.02 2.73
C ARG A 464 12.37 14.02 3.80
N GLY A 465 11.71 15.08 3.38
CA GLY A 465 11.20 16.12 4.26
C GLY A 465 12.29 16.88 5.02
N LYS A 466 11.88 17.62 6.04
CA LYS A 466 12.75 18.47 6.86
C LYS A 466 13.63 17.62 7.76
N ILE A 467 14.95 17.67 7.57
CA ILE A 467 15.90 16.98 8.42
C ILE A 467 15.96 17.64 9.81
N LEU A 468 16.56 16.94 10.76
CA LEU A 468 16.74 17.44 12.12
C LEU A 468 17.58 18.73 12.11
N ASN A 469 17.14 19.76 12.87
CA ASN A 469 17.96 20.95 13.10
C ASN A 469 19.17 20.58 13.97
N CYS A 470 20.32 20.44 13.32
CA CYS A 470 21.55 20.02 13.97
C CYS A 470 22.10 21.03 14.96
N LEU A 471 21.73 22.31 14.92
CA LEU A 471 22.15 23.27 15.94
C LEU A 471 21.43 23.10 17.27
N LYS A 472 20.15 22.70 17.22
CA LYS A 472 19.34 22.48 18.44
C LYS A 472 19.45 21.09 19.02
N ALA A 473 19.70 20.09 18.18
CA ALA A 473 19.73 18.71 18.61
C ALA A 473 21.06 18.34 19.31
N ASP A 474 20.98 17.44 20.29
CA ASP A 474 22.17 16.80 20.85
C ASP A 474 22.76 15.77 19.87
N TYR A 475 24.07 15.52 20.00
CA TYR A 475 24.79 14.60 19.10
C TYR A 475 24.21 13.17 19.12
N GLY A 476 23.66 12.73 20.25
CA GLY A 476 23.02 11.42 20.33
C GLY A 476 21.79 11.29 19.44
N LYS A 477 21.02 12.37 19.27
CA LYS A 477 19.88 12.40 18.33
C LYS A 477 20.35 12.57 16.89
N ILE A 478 21.36 13.41 16.66
CA ILE A 478 21.93 13.65 15.33
C ILE A 478 22.44 12.34 14.73
N PHE A 479 23.26 11.59 15.44
CA PHE A 479 23.85 10.34 14.94
C PHE A 479 22.89 9.13 14.96
N LYS A 480 21.68 9.26 15.53
CA LYS A 480 20.58 8.30 15.35
C LYS A 480 19.74 8.58 14.11
N SER A 481 19.85 9.76 13.52
CA SER A 481 19.13 10.10 12.29
C SER A 481 19.76 9.38 11.08
N GLU A 482 19.02 8.44 10.50
CA GLU A 482 19.46 7.68 9.33
C GLU A 482 19.81 8.60 8.15
N ILE A 483 18.98 9.62 7.90
CA ILE A 483 19.19 10.57 6.79
C ILE A 483 20.53 11.30 6.95
N ILE A 484 20.86 11.79 8.15
CA ILE A 484 22.10 12.50 8.43
C ILE A 484 23.29 11.55 8.30
N THR A 485 23.22 10.38 8.91
CA THR A 485 24.30 9.39 8.84
C THR A 485 24.53 8.87 7.43
N ASP A 486 23.49 8.74 6.64
CA ASP A 486 23.59 8.30 5.26
C ASP A 486 24.19 9.39 4.35
N LEU A 487 23.83 10.67 4.55
CA LEU A 487 24.48 11.79 3.86
C LEU A 487 25.99 11.82 4.17
N LEU A 488 26.38 11.69 5.45
CA LEU A 488 27.79 11.66 5.85
C LEU A 488 28.54 10.47 5.23
N LYS A 489 27.92 9.29 5.16
CA LYS A 489 28.52 8.11 4.51
C LYS A 489 28.67 8.31 3.00
N VAL A 490 27.69 8.92 2.33
CA VAL A 490 27.75 9.21 0.89
C VAL A 490 28.86 10.22 0.59
N MET A 491 29.01 11.24 1.43
CA MET A 491 30.11 12.20 1.30
C MET A 491 31.48 11.54 1.49
N GLY A 492 31.63 10.65 2.46
CA GLY A 492 32.79 9.78 2.66
C GLY A 492 33.94 10.40 3.48
N CYS A 493 33.93 11.71 3.75
CA CYS A 493 35.02 12.41 4.44
C CYS A 493 35.01 12.28 5.98
N GLY A 494 34.03 11.58 6.57
CA GLY A 494 33.88 11.51 8.03
C GLY A 494 33.24 12.75 8.65
N VAL A 495 33.49 12.98 9.96
CA VAL A 495 32.93 14.10 10.73
C VAL A 495 34.00 14.80 11.56
N GLU A 496 33.90 16.12 11.69
CA GLU A 496 34.88 16.96 12.45
C GLU A 496 34.59 17.00 13.97
N VAL A 497 33.47 16.36 14.39
CA VAL A 497 33.05 16.36 15.79
C VAL A 497 33.49 15.08 16.48
N HIS A 498 34.17 15.23 17.63
CA HIS A 498 34.52 14.11 18.51
C HIS A 498 33.42 13.94 19.57
N ASP A 499 32.59 12.91 19.43
CA ASP A 499 31.55 12.57 20.43
C ASP A 499 31.47 11.06 20.63
N LYS A 500 31.07 10.64 21.84
CA LYS A 500 30.88 9.22 22.20
C LYS A 500 29.81 8.49 21.36
N HIS A 501 28.96 9.23 20.68
CA HIS A 501 27.87 8.71 19.89
C HIS A 501 28.20 8.55 18.38
N ASN A 502 29.35 9.04 17.91
CA ASN A 502 29.77 8.92 16.52
C ASN A 502 30.67 7.71 16.21
N LYS A 503 30.56 6.66 17.01
CA LYS A 503 31.43 5.44 16.92
C LYS A 503 31.47 4.77 15.55
N ASP A 504 30.43 4.99 14.75
CA ASP A 504 30.23 4.34 13.44
C ASP A 504 30.70 5.24 12.27
N LEU A 505 31.18 6.46 12.54
CA LEU A 505 31.68 7.40 11.53
C LEU A 505 33.17 7.61 11.75
N SER A 506 33.93 7.64 10.64
CA SER A 506 35.35 7.94 10.68
C SER A 506 35.60 9.39 11.10
N LEU A 507 36.77 9.65 11.66
CA LEU A 507 37.28 11.01 11.83
C LEU A 507 37.38 11.69 10.49
N PHE A 508 37.19 13.02 10.49
CA PHE A 508 37.23 13.81 9.28
C PHE A 508 38.62 13.71 8.61
N ASN A 509 38.59 13.40 7.33
CA ASN A 509 39.72 13.51 6.42
C ASN A 509 39.23 13.95 5.05
N LEU A 510 39.66 15.11 4.61
CA LEU A 510 39.27 15.71 3.34
C LEU A 510 39.69 14.85 2.13
N ASP A 511 40.82 14.13 2.20
CA ASP A 511 41.29 13.25 1.13
C ASP A 511 40.36 12.08 0.85
N ASN A 512 39.47 11.75 1.82
CA ASN A 512 38.46 10.73 1.68
C ASN A 512 37.14 11.26 1.08
N LEU A 513 37.04 12.56 0.82
CA LEU A 513 35.89 13.15 0.16
C LEU A 513 35.70 12.54 -1.23
N ARG A 514 34.54 12.09 -1.55
CA ARG A 514 34.24 11.37 -2.80
C ARG A 514 33.71 12.27 -3.92
N TRP A 515 33.53 13.52 -3.66
CA TRP A 515 32.82 14.46 -4.53
C TRP A 515 33.60 15.77 -4.70
N ASN A 516 33.70 16.21 -5.94
CA ASN A 516 34.25 17.53 -6.27
C ASN A 516 33.24 18.66 -5.92
N LYS A 517 31.94 18.35 -6.08
CA LYS A 517 30.89 19.30 -5.72
C LYS A 517 29.77 18.57 -4.96
N ILE A 518 29.25 19.21 -3.94
CA ILE A 518 28.03 18.80 -3.20
C ILE A 518 26.98 19.86 -3.50
N VAL A 519 25.99 19.52 -4.30
CA VAL A 519 24.99 20.45 -4.84
C VAL A 519 23.66 20.22 -4.13
N ILE A 520 23.18 21.22 -3.41
CA ILE A 520 21.86 21.21 -2.77
C ILE A 520 20.85 21.67 -3.81
N CYS A 521 19.90 20.82 -4.14
CA CYS A 521 18.88 21.07 -5.16
C CYS A 521 17.50 20.79 -4.54
N THR A 522 16.82 21.86 -4.12
CA THR A 522 15.49 21.84 -3.48
C THR A 522 14.51 22.66 -4.30
N ASP A 523 13.21 22.44 -4.06
CA ASP A 523 12.16 23.22 -4.68
C ASP A 523 12.33 24.72 -4.38
N ALA A 524 11.84 25.56 -5.29
CA ALA A 524 11.95 27.02 -5.16
C ALA A 524 10.76 27.60 -4.38
N ASP A 525 10.41 26.97 -3.24
CA ASP A 525 9.35 27.36 -2.33
C ASP A 525 9.85 27.46 -0.88
N VAL A 526 8.97 27.84 0.04
CA VAL A 526 9.31 28.04 1.47
C VAL A 526 9.77 26.73 2.14
N ASP A 527 9.25 25.58 1.76
CA ASP A 527 9.64 24.29 2.30
C ASP A 527 11.02 23.88 1.78
N GLY A 528 11.27 24.04 0.49
CA GLY A 528 12.58 23.79 -0.12
C GLY A 528 13.68 24.71 0.45
N TYR A 529 13.38 25.97 0.70
CA TYR A 529 14.32 26.90 1.37
C TYR A 529 14.62 26.44 2.80
N GLN A 530 13.63 25.93 3.53
CA GLN A 530 13.84 25.40 4.87
C GLN A 530 14.70 24.12 4.84
N ILE A 531 14.45 23.19 3.93
CA ILE A 531 15.24 21.95 3.76
C ILE A 531 16.70 22.31 3.41
N ARG A 532 16.92 23.24 2.47
CA ARG A 532 18.24 23.77 2.12
C ARG A 532 18.97 24.31 3.33
N THR A 533 18.31 25.13 4.12
CA THR A 533 18.86 25.72 5.34
C THR A 533 19.25 24.67 6.37
N LEU A 534 18.43 23.64 6.57
CA LEU A 534 18.73 22.53 7.48
C LEU A 534 19.91 21.68 7.01
N ILE A 535 20.07 21.46 5.71
CA ILE A 535 21.22 20.76 5.14
C ILE A 535 22.50 21.59 5.35
N LEU A 536 22.46 22.89 5.08
CA LEU A 536 23.59 23.79 5.36
C LEU A 536 23.96 23.80 6.85
N THR A 537 22.96 23.81 7.73
CA THR A 537 23.15 23.73 9.18
C THR A 537 23.85 22.43 9.60
N MET A 538 23.44 21.31 9.01
CA MET A 538 24.09 20.01 9.23
C MET A 538 25.55 20.04 8.79
N LEU A 539 25.83 20.53 7.57
CA LEU A 539 27.18 20.64 7.03
C LEU A 539 28.05 21.57 7.89
N TRP A 540 27.52 22.73 8.28
CA TRP A 540 28.21 23.68 9.13
C TRP A 540 28.61 23.11 10.48
N ARG A 541 27.72 22.33 11.12
CA ARG A 541 27.97 21.74 12.44
C ARG A 541 28.85 20.50 12.42
N LEU A 542 28.74 19.65 11.41
CA LEU A 542 29.38 18.32 11.40
C LEU A 542 30.62 18.24 10.54
N VAL A 543 30.70 19.03 9.47
CA VAL A 543 31.78 19.03 8.47
C VAL A 543 32.00 20.44 7.91
N PRO A 544 32.27 21.45 8.74
CA PRO A 544 32.39 22.86 8.34
C PRO A 544 33.48 23.11 7.28
N THR A 545 34.52 22.29 7.27
CA THR A 545 35.59 22.39 6.27
C THR A 545 35.05 22.29 4.84
N LEU A 546 34.00 21.51 4.58
CA LEU A 546 33.42 21.41 3.23
C LEU A 546 32.83 22.73 2.73
N ILE A 547 32.30 23.55 3.63
CA ILE A 547 31.79 24.90 3.32
C ILE A 547 32.97 25.87 3.16
N ARG A 548 33.94 25.84 4.08
CA ARG A 548 35.08 26.74 4.06
C ARG A 548 35.95 26.56 2.82
N GLU A 549 36.14 25.32 2.41
CA GLU A 549 36.92 24.99 1.22
C GLU A 549 36.11 25.10 -0.09
N GLY A 550 34.78 25.40 0.03
CA GLY A 550 33.90 25.69 -1.11
C GLY A 550 33.51 24.49 -1.95
N TYR A 551 33.33 23.34 -1.33
CA TYR A 551 32.76 22.13 -1.97
C TYR A 551 31.25 22.15 -2.07
N VAL A 552 30.56 23.06 -1.35
CA VAL A 552 29.12 23.12 -1.26
C VAL A 552 28.52 24.16 -2.20
N TYR A 553 27.51 23.76 -2.95
CA TYR A 553 26.81 24.58 -3.92
C TYR A 553 25.31 24.49 -3.73
N ILE A 554 24.59 25.54 -4.13
CA ILE A 554 23.14 25.56 -4.28
C ILE A 554 22.83 25.64 -5.76
N ALA A 555 21.98 24.72 -6.27
CA ALA A 555 21.49 24.82 -7.63
C ALA A 555 20.30 25.78 -7.66
N GLU A 556 20.29 26.69 -8.61
CA GLU A 556 19.13 27.53 -8.91
C GLU A 556 18.25 26.81 -9.93
N SER A 557 17.01 26.54 -9.56
CA SER A 557 15.98 26.02 -10.46
C SER A 557 15.14 27.18 -11.01
N PRO A 558 14.77 27.18 -12.30
CA PRO A 558 13.95 28.23 -12.85
C PRO A 558 12.56 28.26 -12.24
N LEU A 559 12.05 29.47 -11.99
CA LEU A 559 10.68 29.70 -11.53
C LEU A 559 9.67 29.66 -12.67
N TYR A 560 10.10 30.01 -13.87
CA TYR A 560 9.23 30.11 -15.04
C TYR A 560 9.86 29.49 -16.28
N GLU A 561 9.04 28.75 -17.01
CA GLU A 561 9.29 28.33 -18.37
C GLU A 561 8.43 29.19 -19.31
N ILE A 562 9.06 29.84 -20.28
CA ILE A 562 8.44 30.77 -21.22
C ILE A 562 8.59 30.21 -22.62
N GLN A 563 7.49 29.90 -23.27
CA GLN A 563 7.47 29.36 -24.64
C GLN A 563 6.88 30.35 -25.62
N ALA A 564 7.62 30.66 -26.69
CA ALA A 564 7.14 31.49 -27.77
C ALA A 564 7.89 31.17 -29.08
N LYS A 565 7.23 31.25 -30.22
CA LYS A 565 7.80 31.09 -31.57
C LYS A 565 8.67 29.80 -31.72
N GLY A 566 8.27 28.68 -31.02
CA GLY A 566 9.01 27.43 -31.06
C GLY A 566 10.33 27.41 -30.27
N LYS A 567 10.56 28.42 -29.42
CA LYS A 567 11.71 28.50 -28.49
C LYS A 567 11.22 28.52 -27.05
N THR A 568 12.04 27.98 -26.15
CA THR A 568 11.81 27.99 -24.71
C THR A 568 12.90 28.82 -24.03
N TRP A 569 12.49 29.68 -23.10
CA TRP A 569 13.34 30.44 -22.20
C TRP A 569 13.02 30.09 -20.76
N PHE A 570 14.01 30.24 -19.89
CA PHE A 570 13.85 29.99 -18.46
C PHE A 570 14.16 31.26 -17.69
N ALA A 571 13.29 31.62 -16.75
CA ALA A 571 13.48 32.77 -15.87
C ALA A 571 13.57 32.31 -14.41
N TYR A 572 14.55 32.87 -13.70
CA TYR A 572 14.86 32.52 -12.30
C TYR A 572 14.33 33.58 -11.32
N SER A 573 13.74 34.65 -11.83
CA SER A 573 13.07 35.69 -11.05
C SER A 573 11.95 36.31 -11.84
N ASP A 574 11.04 37.04 -11.16
CA ASP A 574 9.98 37.83 -11.82
C ASP A 574 10.56 38.92 -12.72
N ARG A 575 11.71 39.46 -12.34
CA ARG A 575 12.43 40.46 -13.16
C ARG A 575 12.92 39.82 -14.47
N GLU A 576 13.63 38.70 -14.41
CA GLU A 576 14.07 37.99 -15.62
C GLU A 576 12.89 37.60 -16.51
N LYS A 577 11.79 37.15 -15.91
CA LYS A 577 10.55 36.86 -16.65
C LYS A 577 10.06 38.08 -17.42
N ALA A 578 10.00 39.26 -16.78
CA ALA A 578 9.56 40.48 -17.42
C ALA A 578 10.48 40.88 -18.57
N GLU A 579 11.80 40.83 -18.37
CA GLU A 579 12.83 41.14 -19.38
C GLU A 579 12.71 40.18 -20.59
N ILE A 580 12.50 38.88 -20.36
CA ILE A 580 12.33 37.89 -21.44
C ILE A 580 11.03 38.16 -22.21
N VAL A 581 9.91 38.39 -21.51
CA VAL A 581 8.63 38.68 -22.13
C VAL A 581 8.69 39.96 -23.00
N GLU A 582 9.34 40.99 -22.49
CA GLU A 582 9.57 42.24 -23.25
C GLU A 582 10.41 41.97 -24.51
N SER A 583 11.47 41.16 -24.42
CA SER A 583 12.32 40.80 -25.55
C SER A 583 11.59 40.02 -26.66
N ILE A 584 10.57 39.24 -26.30
CA ILE A 584 9.78 38.41 -27.24
C ILE A 584 8.80 39.28 -28.04
N GLY A 585 8.33 40.38 -27.47
CA GLY A 585 7.41 41.32 -28.09
C GLY A 585 5.99 40.75 -28.27
N ASN A 586 5.29 41.17 -29.31
CA ASN A 586 3.84 40.84 -29.54
C ASN A 586 3.58 39.39 -30.01
N ALA A 587 4.37 38.41 -29.66
CA ALA A 587 4.10 37.01 -29.98
C ALA A 587 3.15 36.38 -28.95
N LYS A 588 2.48 35.29 -29.34
CA LYS A 588 1.72 34.45 -28.38
C LYS A 588 2.72 33.75 -27.46
N ILE A 589 2.66 34.07 -26.18
CA ILE A 589 3.54 33.54 -25.13
C ILE A 589 2.74 32.58 -24.26
N VAL A 590 3.33 31.45 -23.91
CA VAL A 590 2.86 30.52 -22.88
C VAL A 590 3.85 30.58 -21.74
N ILE A 591 3.39 30.86 -20.53
CA ILE A 591 4.21 30.91 -19.32
C ILE A 591 3.72 29.83 -18.38
N ASN A 592 4.61 28.90 -18.05
CA ASN A 592 4.39 27.86 -17.05
C ASN A 592 5.20 28.20 -15.80
N ARG A 593 4.60 28.20 -14.63
CA ARG A 593 5.30 28.34 -13.36
C ARG A 593 5.76 26.93 -12.91
N SER A 594 7.03 26.76 -12.68
CA SER A 594 7.56 25.53 -12.06
C SER A 594 7.16 25.49 -10.58
N LYS A 595 6.48 24.41 -10.16
CA LYS A 595 6.03 24.26 -8.78
C LYS A 595 6.93 23.39 -7.93
N GLY A 596 7.65 22.47 -8.56
CA GLY A 596 8.59 21.59 -7.87
C GLY A 596 9.46 20.78 -8.82
N LEU A 597 10.62 20.33 -8.34
CA LEU A 597 11.60 19.56 -9.13
C LEU A 597 11.03 18.24 -9.69
N GLY A 598 10.08 17.65 -8.98
CA GLY A 598 9.44 16.39 -9.37
C GLY A 598 8.48 16.51 -10.54
N GLU A 599 8.01 17.72 -10.84
CA GLU A 599 7.06 18.01 -11.93
C GLU A 599 7.80 18.45 -13.21
N ASN A 600 9.11 18.72 -13.13
CA ASN A 600 9.89 19.19 -14.25
C ASN A 600 10.23 18.04 -15.21
N ASP A 601 10.14 18.33 -16.50
CA ASP A 601 10.58 17.44 -17.56
C ASP A 601 12.08 17.12 -17.41
N PRO A 602 12.55 15.87 -17.61
CA PRO A 602 13.96 15.51 -17.55
C PRO A 602 14.87 16.35 -18.45
N GLU A 603 14.42 16.74 -19.63
CA GLU A 603 15.17 17.59 -20.55
C GLU A 603 15.32 19.01 -19.99
N MET A 604 14.25 19.57 -19.39
CA MET A 604 14.32 20.83 -18.67
C MET A 604 15.29 20.76 -17.50
N MET A 605 15.22 19.68 -16.68
CA MET A 605 16.16 19.45 -15.58
C MET A 605 17.61 19.41 -16.05
N TRP A 606 17.88 18.75 -17.17
CA TRP A 606 19.22 18.76 -17.76
C TRP A 606 19.65 20.18 -18.13
N LEU A 607 18.88 20.87 -18.95
CA LEU A 607 19.21 22.19 -19.50
C LEU A 607 19.40 23.27 -18.42
N THR A 608 18.64 23.22 -17.34
CA THR A 608 18.61 24.33 -16.36
C THR A 608 19.37 24.06 -15.09
N THR A 609 19.50 22.80 -14.67
CA THR A 609 19.96 22.45 -13.32
C THR A 609 21.14 21.48 -13.31
N MET A 610 21.23 20.56 -14.28
CA MET A 610 22.20 19.48 -14.24
C MET A 610 23.36 19.67 -15.21
N ASN A 611 23.16 20.28 -16.38
CA ASN A 611 24.21 20.47 -17.41
C ASN A 611 25.26 21.47 -16.94
N PRO A 612 26.55 21.11 -16.86
CA PRO A 612 27.61 21.98 -16.42
C PRO A 612 27.74 23.29 -17.20
N ASP A 613 27.36 23.28 -18.48
CA ASP A 613 27.52 24.44 -19.38
C ASP A 613 26.38 25.48 -19.24
N THR A 614 25.21 25.07 -18.76
CA THR A 614 24.02 25.95 -18.77
C THR A 614 23.39 26.17 -17.41
N ARG A 615 23.67 25.31 -16.42
CA ARG A 615 23.14 25.42 -15.05
C ARG A 615 23.71 26.62 -14.30
N ARG A 616 22.95 27.09 -13.32
CA ARG A 616 23.39 28.11 -12.38
C ARG A 616 23.65 27.47 -11.00
N LEU A 617 24.88 27.63 -10.51
CA LEU A 617 25.29 27.17 -9.19
C LEU A 617 25.78 28.35 -8.36
N ILE A 618 25.25 28.49 -7.15
CA ILE A 618 25.75 29.43 -6.14
C ILE A 618 26.72 28.66 -5.26
N ARG A 619 28.00 29.04 -5.25
CA ARG A 619 28.99 28.48 -4.33
C ARG A 619 28.78 29.05 -2.93
N VAL A 620 28.63 28.15 -1.95
CA VAL A 620 28.43 28.56 -0.56
C VAL A 620 29.78 28.69 0.11
N MET A 621 30.16 29.92 0.44
CA MET A 621 31.40 30.22 1.16
C MET A 621 31.12 31.26 2.26
N PRO A 622 31.69 31.12 3.47
CA PRO A 622 31.61 32.16 4.46
C PRO A 622 32.57 33.33 4.05
N GLU A 623 32.03 34.53 4.06
CA GLU A 623 32.87 35.75 3.91
C GLU A 623 33.66 36.01 5.19
N ASP A 624 33.03 35.81 6.34
CA ASP A 624 33.59 35.88 7.67
C ASP A 624 33.09 34.67 8.47
N ALA A 625 33.98 33.86 9.02
CA ALA A 625 33.64 32.64 9.73
C ALA A 625 32.92 32.90 11.07
N ASP A 626 33.29 33.95 11.78
CA ASP A 626 32.69 34.30 13.08
C ASP A 626 31.32 34.92 12.88
N GLU A 627 31.15 35.79 11.90
CA GLU A 627 29.83 36.33 11.55
C GLU A 627 28.91 35.25 11.00
N THR A 628 29.41 34.34 10.19
CA THR A 628 28.65 33.18 9.69
C THR A 628 28.17 32.31 10.84
N ALA A 629 29.04 32.00 11.81
CA ALA A 629 28.67 31.23 13.00
C ALA A 629 27.60 31.96 13.82
N ARG A 630 27.74 33.28 14.02
CA ARG A 630 26.78 34.13 14.72
C ARG A 630 25.40 34.12 14.04
N VAL A 631 25.36 34.23 12.70
CA VAL A 631 24.09 34.22 11.95
C VAL A 631 23.42 32.87 12.01
N PHE A 632 24.16 31.77 11.87
CA PHE A 632 23.58 30.42 12.05
C PHE A 632 23.00 30.23 13.46
N ASP A 633 23.70 30.64 14.50
CA ASP A 633 23.22 30.52 15.89
C ASP A 633 22.00 31.42 16.14
N LEU A 634 22.03 32.65 15.63
CA LEU A 634 20.92 33.60 15.74
C LEU A 634 19.65 33.09 15.05
N LEU A 635 19.77 32.67 13.79
CA LEU A 635 18.62 32.30 12.98
C LEU A 635 18.08 30.89 13.28
N LEU A 636 18.95 29.95 13.66
CA LEU A 636 18.61 28.53 13.76
C LEU A 636 18.87 27.95 15.16
N GLY A 637 19.57 28.68 16.05
CA GLY A 637 19.79 28.34 17.44
C GLY A 637 18.57 28.58 18.34
N ASP A 638 18.77 28.64 19.65
CA ASP A 638 17.68 28.75 20.64
C ASP A 638 17.25 30.18 20.98
N ASN A 639 17.99 31.19 20.51
CA ASN A 639 17.70 32.60 20.79
C ASN A 639 16.53 33.15 19.98
N LEU A 640 15.30 32.87 20.43
CA LEU A 640 14.08 33.30 19.72
C LEU A 640 13.90 34.83 19.78
N ALA A 641 14.30 35.49 20.90
CA ALA A 641 14.16 36.93 21.03
C ALA A 641 15.07 37.66 20.04
N GLY A 642 16.37 37.33 20.04
CA GLY A 642 17.32 37.91 19.10
C GLY A 642 16.96 37.67 17.65
N ARG A 643 16.38 36.51 17.32
CA ARG A 643 15.88 36.24 15.96
C ARG A 643 14.74 37.17 15.53
N LYS A 644 13.77 37.42 16.42
CA LYS A 644 12.68 38.34 16.14
C LYS A 644 13.18 39.77 15.93
N GLU A 645 14.14 40.18 16.74
CA GLU A 645 14.77 41.50 16.63
C GLU A 645 15.53 41.66 15.33
N HIS A 646 16.35 40.66 14.96
CA HIS A 646 17.06 40.65 13.70
C HIS A 646 16.12 40.68 12.49
N ILE A 647 15.03 39.92 12.50
CA ILE A 647 14.02 39.94 11.44
C ILE A 647 13.35 41.34 11.35
N ALA A 648 13.07 41.96 12.48
CA ALA A 648 12.50 43.33 12.50
C ALA A 648 13.46 44.39 11.92
N GLU A 649 14.76 44.25 12.17
CA GLU A 649 15.80 45.18 11.70
C GLU A 649 16.11 45.02 10.21
N VAL A 650 16.27 43.79 9.75
CA VAL A 650 16.78 43.53 8.39
C VAL A 650 15.77 42.89 7.42
N GLY A 651 14.64 42.42 7.94
CA GLY A 651 13.63 41.69 7.17
C GLY A 651 13.11 42.47 5.96
N SER A 652 12.99 43.78 6.09
CA SER A 652 12.58 44.66 4.99
C SER A 652 13.48 44.59 3.74
N ARG A 653 14.73 44.19 3.91
CA ARG A 653 15.70 44.04 2.79
C ARG A 653 15.43 42.77 1.95
N TYR A 654 14.65 41.86 2.48
CA TYR A 654 14.36 40.55 1.87
C TYR A 654 12.88 40.38 1.51
N LEU A 655 12.09 41.47 1.54
CA LEU A 655 10.66 41.45 1.21
C LEU A 655 10.40 40.93 -0.21
N ASP A 656 11.29 41.26 -1.14
CA ASP A 656 11.20 40.80 -2.55
C ASP A 656 11.43 39.30 -2.71
N LEU A 657 12.01 38.63 -1.67
CA LEU A 657 12.24 37.19 -1.64
C LEU A 657 11.20 36.47 -0.78
N ALA A 658 10.32 37.21 -0.09
CA ALA A 658 9.29 36.63 0.76
C ALA A 658 8.09 36.19 -0.10
N ASP A 659 7.69 34.93 0.02
CA ASP A 659 6.42 34.47 -0.54
C ASP A 659 5.28 35.00 0.33
N LEU A 660 4.54 35.97 -0.21
CA LEU A 660 3.40 36.62 0.45
C LEU A 660 2.05 36.02 0.00
N SER A 661 2.04 34.89 -0.73
CA SER A 661 0.84 34.23 -1.23
C SER A 661 0.17 33.32 -0.21
#